data_ed1fa704c2220b8ab0ff00e3e3d30f4b
#
_entry.id   ed1fa704c2220b8ab0ff00e3e3d30f4b
#
_cell.length_a   1.000
_cell.length_b   1.000
_cell.length_c   1.000
_cell.angle_alpha   90.00
_cell.angle_beta   90.00
_cell.angle_gamma   90.00
#
_symmetry.space_group_name_H-M   'P 1'
#
loop_
_entity.id
_entity.type
_entity.pdbx_description
1 polymer ?
#
loop_
_entity_poly.entity_id
_entity_poly.type
_entity_poly.pdbx_seq_one_letter_code
_entity_poly.pdbx_strand_id
1 'polypeptide(L)'
;MKSFNEMGLCNELLQAITEQGYEHPMPVQEQVIPYLLQMQVYGNAEEGIEEKQEPGDLIALAQTGTGKTAAYGLPILQLIYQREKGETEDTGRTSALILSPTRELCLQIADDLRGFAKYMPSIEVLAVYGGANIEPQIRALKHGVDIVVATPGRLIDLMKRGAADLSSVHLLVLDEADEMLSMGFQEDIDTILEGVPETHRTLLFSATMSREIERIAQNYLHEAKEIQVGSRNEGAENVNHIYYMVHAKDKYLALKRVVDYYPRIYAIIFCRTKVETQEVADNLIRDGYNADALHGDLSQQQRDLTMQKFRQHRTQLLVATDVAARGLDVDDLSHVINYGMPDDVENYTHRSGRTGRAGKKGTSISIVHVREKSKIRQVEKTIQKEFVLGTLPEPKDICSKQLYHVIDDIERVEVDEEEIAPFMDDVRKRWEWLDKEDLIKRVLSREFSRFLRYYANAPEIEDVRTGSKDKEEGRKGSRGKRGKGDHTAEEGYARLFLNVGKLDGMFAREIIGLINSHVKGDKVEIGRIDLMKSFSFVEVLEADADRVIKGLKHGVTVKGRPVVIDRTTDEENKKNASQRGTKESKGHKPASGQTKQKAGNNPWKKAEAGKAAKKQKPSREERGYTAPRGRKFSKEDWMKFLHPEQKERRGKDGLVGEEPDFSEEGWARRKPKKK
;
A
#
# COMPACT_ATOMS: atom_id res chain seq x y z
N MET A 1 17.67 12.55 -31.44
CA MET A 1 17.41 11.25 -30.77
C MET A 1 18.09 10.19 -31.61
N LYS A 2 18.93 9.37 -30.99
CA LYS A 2 19.54 8.22 -31.66
C LYS A 2 18.45 7.17 -31.90
N SER A 3 18.53 6.41 -32.99
CA SER A 3 17.68 5.24 -33.18
C SER A 3 18.29 4.01 -32.51
N PHE A 4 17.51 2.97 -32.23
CA PHE A 4 18.04 1.70 -31.71
C PHE A 4 19.08 1.08 -32.65
N ASN A 5 18.94 1.29 -33.97
CA ASN A 5 19.92 0.85 -34.98
C ASN A 5 21.30 1.46 -34.79
N GLU A 6 21.39 2.68 -34.25
CA GLU A 6 22.66 3.40 -34.04
C GLU A 6 23.33 3.02 -32.71
N MET A 7 22.72 2.17 -31.90
CA MET A 7 23.24 1.76 -30.59
C MET A 7 24.11 0.51 -30.63
N GLY A 8 24.21 -0.17 -31.76
CA GLY A 8 25.02 -1.38 -31.90
C GLY A 8 24.32 -2.67 -31.52
N LEU A 9 22.99 -2.66 -31.46
CA LEU A 9 22.19 -3.87 -31.22
C LEU A 9 22.20 -4.79 -32.47
N CYS A 10 22.18 -6.11 -32.25
CA CYS A 10 22.12 -7.09 -33.33
C CYS A 10 20.72 -7.12 -33.97
N ASN A 11 20.65 -7.66 -35.21
CA ASN A 11 19.41 -7.68 -36.00
C ASN A 11 18.28 -8.45 -35.32
N GLU A 12 18.57 -9.53 -34.61
CA GLU A 12 17.61 -10.36 -33.90
C GLU A 12 16.88 -9.54 -32.82
N LEU A 13 17.60 -8.72 -32.04
CA LEU A 13 17.01 -7.81 -31.04
C LEU A 13 16.23 -6.67 -31.69
N LEU A 14 16.81 -6.04 -32.75
CA LEU A 14 16.14 -4.96 -33.46
C LEU A 14 14.80 -5.39 -34.04
N GLN A 15 14.71 -6.61 -34.60
CA GLN A 15 13.47 -7.16 -35.09
C GLN A 15 12.46 -7.38 -33.94
N ALA A 16 12.91 -7.98 -32.83
CA ALA A 16 12.03 -8.25 -31.68
C ALA A 16 11.41 -6.98 -31.08
N ILE A 17 12.23 -5.93 -30.84
CA ILE A 17 11.75 -4.66 -30.27
C ILE A 17 10.85 -3.88 -31.24
N THR A 18 11.12 -3.94 -32.55
CA THR A 18 10.26 -3.30 -33.57
C THR A 18 8.87 -3.91 -33.59
N GLU A 19 8.78 -5.24 -33.52
CA GLU A 19 7.48 -5.96 -33.44
C GLU A 19 6.71 -5.66 -32.15
N GLN A 20 7.43 -5.32 -31.05
CA GLN A 20 6.82 -4.90 -29.79
C GLN A 20 6.45 -3.41 -29.75
N GLY A 21 6.70 -2.66 -30.85
CA GLY A 21 6.34 -1.25 -30.96
C GLY A 21 7.34 -0.27 -30.32
N TYR A 22 8.59 -0.68 -30.11
CA TYR A 22 9.67 0.23 -29.69
C TYR A 22 10.16 1.05 -30.88
N GLU A 23 9.69 2.28 -31.00
CA GLU A 23 10.07 3.17 -32.13
C GLU A 23 11.33 3.97 -31.81
N HIS A 24 11.39 4.55 -30.59
CA HIS A 24 12.49 5.42 -30.17
C HIS A 24 13.01 5.01 -28.80
N PRO A 25 14.34 5.05 -28.58
CA PRO A 25 14.89 4.76 -27.25
C PRO A 25 14.55 5.86 -26.25
N MET A 26 14.28 5.45 -25.04
CA MET A 26 14.13 6.35 -23.90
C MET A 26 15.50 6.90 -23.44
N PRO A 27 15.55 8.05 -22.75
CA PRO A 27 16.81 8.67 -22.35
C PRO A 27 17.74 7.77 -21.51
N VAL A 28 17.20 6.86 -20.69
CA VAL A 28 18.00 5.88 -19.96
C VAL A 28 18.62 4.83 -20.90
N GLN A 29 17.86 4.40 -21.89
CA GLN A 29 18.32 3.43 -22.90
C GLN A 29 19.41 4.03 -23.77
N GLU A 30 19.29 5.31 -24.20
CA GLU A 30 20.31 6.01 -24.98
C GLU A 30 21.68 6.06 -24.31
N GLN A 31 21.71 6.08 -22.96
CA GLN A 31 22.95 6.19 -22.20
C GLN A 31 23.48 4.82 -21.73
N VAL A 32 22.58 3.93 -21.28
CA VAL A 32 22.94 2.64 -20.68
C VAL A 32 23.30 1.59 -21.73
N ILE A 33 22.51 1.46 -22.81
CA ILE A 33 22.74 0.42 -23.84
C ILE A 33 24.16 0.53 -24.44
N PRO A 34 24.62 1.69 -24.97
CA PRO A 34 25.96 1.78 -25.52
C PRO A 34 27.08 1.58 -24.51
N TYR A 35 26.84 1.94 -23.24
CA TYR A 35 27.81 1.72 -22.17
C TYR A 35 28.00 0.24 -21.88
N LEU A 36 26.89 -0.51 -21.72
CA LEU A 36 26.95 -1.95 -21.44
C LEU A 36 27.51 -2.77 -22.61
N LEU A 37 27.23 -2.37 -23.85
CA LEU A 37 27.78 -3.05 -25.03
C LEU A 37 29.29 -2.85 -25.19
N GLN A 38 29.91 -1.88 -24.49
CA GLN A 38 31.37 -1.69 -24.44
C GLN A 38 32.02 -2.56 -23.35
N MET A 39 31.24 -3.19 -22.44
CA MET A 39 31.76 -4.09 -21.42
C MET A 39 32.31 -5.36 -22.09
N GLN A 40 33.56 -5.68 -21.86
CA GLN A 40 34.12 -7.00 -22.18
C GLN A 40 33.83 -7.94 -21.02
N VAL A 41 32.67 -8.55 -21.04
CA VAL A 41 32.20 -9.48 -19.97
C VAL A 41 32.89 -10.84 -20.09
N TYR A 42 33.46 -11.14 -21.27
CA TYR A 42 34.06 -12.42 -21.58
C TYR A 42 35.45 -12.17 -22.20
N GLY A 43 36.50 -12.45 -21.42
CA GLY A 43 37.87 -12.22 -21.81
C GLY A 43 38.29 -12.94 -23.10
N ASN A 44 38.46 -12.17 -24.15
CA ASN A 44 39.50 -12.39 -25.14
C ASN A 44 40.31 -11.10 -25.13
N ALA A 45 41.25 -11.02 -24.22
CA ALA A 45 42.35 -10.04 -24.33
C ALA A 45 43.10 -10.41 -25.61
N GLU A 46 42.78 -9.82 -26.76
CA GLU A 46 43.70 -9.72 -27.85
C GLU A 46 44.89 -8.88 -27.34
N GLU A 47 46.00 -9.56 -27.08
CA GLU A 47 47.25 -8.94 -26.72
C GLU A 47 47.64 -7.87 -27.78
N GLY A 48 47.48 -6.59 -27.45
CA GLY A 48 48.04 -5.53 -28.28
C GLY A 48 47.19 -4.29 -28.55
N ILE A 49 46.02 -4.11 -27.93
CA ILE A 49 45.24 -2.86 -28.03
C ILE A 49 45.42 -2.07 -26.73
N GLU A 50 45.89 -0.81 -26.86
CA GLU A 50 46.04 0.15 -25.76
C GLU A 50 44.87 0.04 -24.77
N GLU A 51 45.19 0.01 -23.46
CA GLU A 51 44.26 -0.03 -22.33
C GLU A 51 43.14 1.01 -22.49
N LYS A 52 42.10 0.66 -23.23
CA LYS A 52 40.79 1.32 -23.03
C LYS A 52 40.30 0.85 -21.67
N GLN A 53 40.23 1.78 -20.72
CA GLN A 53 39.59 1.56 -19.42
C GLN A 53 38.29 0.77 -19.62
N GLU A 54 38.27 -0.49 -19.19
CA GLU A 54 37.08 -1.31 -19.26
C GLU A 54 35.98 -0.62 -18.46
N PRO A 55 34.72 -0.58 -18.96
CA PRO A 55 33.60 -0.04 -18.20
C PRO A 55 33.48 -0.77 -16.85
N GLY A 56 33.53 -0.01 -15.77
CA GLY A 56 33.28 -0.53 -14.41
C GLY A 56 31.80 -0.86 -14.18
N ASP A 57 31.42 -1.04 -12.93
CA ASP A 57 30.01 -1.23 -12.55
C ASP A 57 29.14 -0.02 -12.94
N LEU A 58 27.83 -0.16 -12.88
CA LEU A 58 26.88 0.89 -13.27
C LEU A 58 25.90 1.20 -12.14
N ILE A 59 25.70 2.49 -11.89
CA ILE A 59 24.55 2.99 -11.12
C ILE A 59 23.66 3.78 -12.08
N ALA A 60 22.45 3.32 -12.32
CA ALA A 60 21.47 3.99 -13.16
C ALA A 60 20.33 4.52 -12.32
N LEU A 61 20.25 5.85 -12.17
CA LEU A 61 19.18 6.53 -11.47
C LEU A 61 18.11 6.96 -12.47
N ALA A 62 16.99 6.25 -12.47
CA ALA A 62 15.86 6.49 -13.37
C ALA A 62 14.54 6.09 -12.73
N GLN A 63 13.49 6.87 -12.95
CA GLN A 63 12.15 6.61 -12.43
C GLN A 63 11.56 5.29 -12.98
N THR A 64 10.53 4.77 -12.30
CA THR A 64 9.75 3.62 -12.82
C THR A 64 9.02 4.02 -14.11
N GLY A 65 8.93 3.09 -15.07
CA GLY A 65 8.29 3.35 -16.37
C GLY A 65 9.16 4.12 -17.38
N THR A 66 10.47 4.27 -17.14
CA THR A 66 11.42 4.89 -18.08
C THR A 66 12.10 3.89 -19.02
N GLY A 67 11.68 2.62 -19.01
CA GLY A 67 12.24 1.57 -19.86
C GLY A 67 13.56 0.97 -19.36
N LYS A 68 13.77 0.91 -18.04
CA LYS A 68 14.97 0.32 -17.41
C LYS A 68 15.20 -1.13 -17.83
N THR A 69 14.15 -1.96 -17.87
CA THR A 69 14.26 -3.36 -18.26
C THR A 69 14.89 -3.55 -19.62
N ALA A 70 14.48 -2.78 -20.63
CA ALA A 70 15.10 -2.81 -21.95
C ALA A 70 16.53 -2.22 -21.94
N ALA A 71 16.81 -1.22 -21.07
CA ALA A 71 18.12 -0.60 -20.99
C ALA A 71 19.23 -1.59 -20.57
N TYR A 72 18.96 -2.51 -19.63
CA TYR A 72 19.90 -3.56 -19.26
C TYR A 72 19.64 -4.88 -19.99
N GLY A 73 18.40 -5.23 -20.27
CA GLY A 73 18.02 -6.52 -20.83
C GLY A 73 18.53 -6.72 -22.26
N LEU A 74 18.40 -5.70 -23.14
CA LEU A 74 18.88 -5.80 -24.51
C LEU A 74 20.40 -6.05 -24.60
N PRO A 75 21.26 -5.27 -23.90
CA PRO A 75 22.69 -5.55 -23.90
C PRO A 75 23.04 -6.92 -23.30
N ILE A 76 22.41 -7.32 -22.18
CA ILE A 76 22.67 -8.63 -21.55
C ILE A 76 22.36 -9.77 -22.52
N LEU A 77 21.21 -9.74 -23.19
CA LEU A 77 20.84 -10.73 -24.20
C LEU A 77 21.86 -10.78 -25.35
N GLN A 78 22.31 -9.62 -25.83
CA GLN A 78 23.30 -9.56 -26.90
C GLN A 78 24.64 -10.15 -26.48
N LEU A 79 25.13 -9.80 -25.28
CA LEU A 79 26.40 -10.29 -24.76
C LEU A 79 26.40 -11.84 -24.61
N ILE A 80 25.30 -12.40 -24.08
CA ILE A 80 25.13 -13.86 -23.95
C ILE A 80 25.06 -14.51 -25.33
N TYR A 81 24.27 -13.95 -26.26
CA TYR A 81 24.12 -14.49 -27.61
C TYR A 81 25.43 -14.45 -28.43
N GLN A 82 26.24 -13.43 -28.26
CA GLN A 82 27.55 -13.33 -28.89
C GLN A 82 28.53 -14.36 -28.35
N ARG A 83 28.51 -14.62 -27.04
CA ARG A 83 29.32 -15.66 -26.40
C ARG A 83 28.99 -17.05 -26.95
N GLU A 84 27.72 -17.41 -27.08
CA GLU A 84 27.29 -18.71 -27.61
C GLU A 84 27.70 -18.94 -29.06
N LYS A 85 27.78 -17.87 -29.87
CA LYS A 85 28.28 -17.94 -31.26
C LYS A 85 29.79 -18.10 -31.36
N GLY A 86 30.56 -17.78 -30.31
CA GLY A 86 31.98 -17.91 -30.22
C GLY A 86 32.41 -19.17 -29.48
N GLU A 87 32.39 -20.35 -30.12
CA GLU A 87 32.94 -21.67 -29.78
C GLU A 87 33.52 -21.89 -28.34
N THR A 88 32.90 -21.39 -27.28
CA THR A 88 33.29 -21.67 -25.89
C THR A 88 32.36 -22.71 -25.30
N GLU A 89 32.90 -23.82 -24.82
CA GLU A 89 32.20 -25.03 -24.34
C GLU A 89 31.37 -24.84 -23.03
N ASP A 90 31.17 -23.63 -22.54
CA ASP A 90 30.51 -23.39 -21.25
C ASP A 90 29.00 -23.08 -21.42
N THR A 91 28.29 -23.98 -22.10
CA THR A 91 26.84 -23.90 -22.27
C THR A 91 26.12 -24.58 -21.11
N GLY A 92 25.15 -23.88 -20.52
CA GLY A 92 24.25 -24.44 -19.50
C GLY A 92 24.44 -23.94 -18.08
N ARG A 93 25.27 -22.91 -17.86
CA ARG A 93 25.42 -22.24 -16.56
C ARG A 93 24.85 -20.83 -16.58
N THR A 94 24.29 -20.40 -15.45
CA THR A 94 23.71 -19.06 -15.31
C THR A 94 24.78 -17.97 -15.47
N SER A 95 24.66 -17.17 -16.51
CA SER A 95 25.59 -16.09 -16.85
C SER A 95 25.15 -14.74 -16.31
N ALA A 96 23.82 -14.50 -16.20
CA ALA A 96 23.27 -13.26 -15.66
C ALA A 96 22.24 -13.55 -14.57
N LEU A 97 22.30 -12.77 -13.50
CA LEU A 97 21.37 -12.79 -12.39
C LEU A 97 20.71 -11.41 -12.25
N ILE A 98 19.38 -11.37 -12.23
CA ILE A 98 18.61 -10.15 -12.03
C ILE A 98 17.79 -10.30 -10.76
N LEU A 99 18.06 -9.44 -9.77
CA LEU A 99 17.29 -9.39 -8.53
C LEU A 99 16.18 -8.34 -8.62
N SER A 100 14.99 -8.71 -8.17
CA SER A 100 13.83 -7.82 -8.11
C SER A 100 13.09 -7.95 -6.78
N PRO A 101 12.47 -6.86 -6.26
CA PRO A 101 11.82 -6.86 -4.94
C PRO A 101 10.57 -7.73 -4.84
N THR A 102 9.83 -7.90 -5.94
CA THR A 102 8.51 -8.54 -5.95
C THR A 102 8.41 -9.64 -6.98
N ARG A 103 7.45 -10.54 -6.76
CA ARG A 103 7.17 -11.65 -7.68
C ARG A 103 6.64 -11.16 -9.00
N GLU A 104 5.77 -10.17 -8.93
CA GLU A 104 5.11 -9.56 -10.07
C GLU A 104 6.14 -8.93 -11.01
N LEU A 105 7.09 -8.16 -10.46
CA LEU A 105 8.18 -7.57 -11.23
C LEU A 105 9.15 -8.64 -11.76
N CYS A 106 9.46 -9.66 -10.96
CA CYS A 106 10.28 -10.80 -11.40
C CYS A 106 9.68 -11.49 -12.63
N LEU A 107 8.38 -11.74 -12.63
CA LEU A 107 7.68 -12.34 -13.77
C LEU A 107 7.68 -11.41 -14.98
N GLN A 108 7.38 -10.13 -14.76
CA GLN A 108 7.37 -9.11 -15.81
C GLN A 108 8.74 -9.01 -16.50
N ILE A 109 9.82 -8.86 -15.73
CA ILE A 109 11.18 -8.80 -16.27
C ILE A 109 11.49 -10.06 -17.09
N ALA A 110 11.15 -11.24 -16.57
CA ALA A 110 11.39 -12.50 -17.29
C ALA A 110 10.58 -12.60 -18.60
N ASP A 111 9.34 -12.12 -18.60
CA ASP A 111 8.49 -12.11 -19.80
C ASP A 111 8.97 -11.06 -20.83
N ASP A 112 9.40 -9.87 -20.38
CA ASP A 112 10.02 -8.86 -21.23
C ASP A 112 11.29 -9.40 -21.91
N LEU A 113 12.19 -10.04 -21.12
CA LEU A 113 13.43 -10.63 -21.66
C LEU A 113 13.15 -11.75 -22.67
N ARG A 114 12.17 -12.63 -22.41
CA ARG A 114 11.74 -13.66 -23.38
C ARG A 114 11.19 -13.03 -24.65
N GLY A 115 10.45 -11.93 -24.50
CA GLY A 115 9.93 -11.15 -25.62
C GLY A 115 11.05 -10.56 -26.46
N PHE A 116 12.07 -9.98 -25.84
CA PHE A 116 13.27 -9.46 -26.54
C PHE A 116 14.09 -10.57 -27.16
N ALA A 117 14.19 -11.74 -26.52
CA ALA A 117 14.92 -12.92 -27.00
C ALA A 117 14.14 -13.73 -28.05
N LYS A 118 13.01 -13.27 -28.58
CA LYS A 118 12.13 -14.00 -29.50
C LYS A 118 12.86 -14.66 -30.68
N TYR A 119 13.90 -14.03 -31.18
CA TYR A 119 14.73 -14.50 -32.29
C TYR A 119 16.08 -15.08 -31.83
N MET A 120 16.23 -15.39 -30.55
CA MET A 120 17.41 -16.00 -29.91
C MET A 120 17.00 -17.28 -29.18
N PRO A 121 16.66 -18.36 -29.88
CA PRO A 121 16.04 -19.55 -29.30
C PRO A 121 16.97 -20.35 -28.37
N SER A 122 18.26 -20.06 -28.38
CA SER A 122 19.24 -20.68 -27.47
C SER A 122 19.21 -20.09 -26.07
N ILE A 123 18.70 -18.87 -25.88
CA ILE A 123 18.72 -18.18 -24.59
C ILE A 123 17.52 -18.60 -23.74
N GLU A 124 17.80 -19.20 -22.57
CA GLU A 124 16.81 -19.63 -21.59
C GLU A 124 16.73 -18.65 -20.42
N VAL A 125 15.52 -18.09 -20.18
CA VAL A 125 15.21 -17.16 -19.09
C VAL A 125 14.29 -17.80 -18.07
N LEU A 126 14.71 -17.86 -16.80
CA LEU A 126 13.93 -18.45 -15.70
C LEU A 126 13.54 -17.40 -14.66
N ALA A 127 12.25 -17.34 -14.33
CA ALA A 127 11.75 -16.58 -13.18
C ALA A 127 11.76 -17.45 -11.91
N VAL A 128 12.42 -16.96 -10.84
CA VAL A 128 12.60 -17.63 -9.55
C VAL A 128 11.95 -16.81 -8.44
N TYR A 129 10.77 -17.21 -7.97
CA TYR A 129 10.00 -16.43 -6.99
C TYR A 129 9.24 -17.31 -6.00
N GLY A 130 8.97 -16.75 -4.82
CA GLY A 130 8.27 -17.44 -3.75
C GLY A 130 6.76 -17.59 -4.02
N GLY A 131 6.08 -18.57 -3.37
CA GLY A 131 4.64 -18.81 -3.49
C GLY A 131 4.22 -19.70 -4.66
N ALA A 132 5.08 -19.88 -5.67
CA ALA A 132 4.94 -20.92 -6.67
C ALA A 132 5.55 -22.25 -6.21
N ASN A 133 5.17 -23.35 -6.88
CA ASN A 133 5.81 -24.65 -6.66
C ASN A 133 7.30 -24.55 -6.97
N ILE A 134 8.14 -25.01 -6.06
CA ILE A 134 9.60 -24.94 -6.18
C ILE A 134 10.17 -25.99 -7.15
N GLU A 135 9.53 -27.15 -7.29
CA GLU A 135 10.03 -28.27 -8.09
C GLU A 135 10.26 -27.96 -9.59
N PRO A 136 9.38 -27.22 -10.29
CA PRO A 136 9.66 -26.80 -11.65
C PRO A 136 10.88 -25.88 -11.75
N GLN A 137 11.08 -24.98 -10.77
CA GLN A 137 12.22 -24.06 -10.73
C GLN A 137 13.54 -24.84 -10.53
N ILE A 138 13.55 -25.84 -9.63
CA ILE A 138 14.71 -26.73 -9.42
C ILE A 138 15.03 -27.50 -10.71
N ARG A 139 14.02 -28.03 -11.39
CA ARG A 139 14.24 -28.80 -12.64
C ARG A 139 14.80 -27.93 -13.75
N ALA A 140 14.28 -26.71 -13.91
CA ALA A 140 14.78 -25.77 -14.92
C ALA A 140 16.24 -25.38 -14.64
N LEU A 141 16.59 -25.04 -13.39
CA LEU A 141 17.98 -24.73 -13.02
C LEU A 141 18.94 -25.90 -13.27
N LYS A 142 18.51 -27.13 -13.02
CA LYS A 142 19.32 -28.34 -13.31
C LYS A 142 19.47 -28.61 -14.80
N HIS A 143 18.53 -28.19 -15.62
CA HIS A 143 18.61 -28.33 -17.07
C HIS A 143 19.61 -27.35 -17.70
N GLY A 144 19.85 -26.24 -17.00
CA GLY A 144 20.65 -25.11 -17.45
C GLY A 144 19.79 -23.94 -17.88
N VAL A 145 20.12 -22.75 -17.42
CA VAL A 145 19.47 -21.48 -17.79
C VAL A 145 20.52 -20.38 -17.85
N ASP A 146 20.40 -19.47 -18.81
CA ASP A 146 21.39 -18.41 -19.04
C ASP A 146 21.11 -17.20 -18.14
N ILE A 147 19.83 -16.86 -17.97
CA ILE A 147 19.40 -15.72 -17.20
C ILE A 147 18.43 -16.17 -16.11
N VAL A 148 18.77 -15.87 -14.86
CA VAL A 148 17.88 -16.04 -13.71
C VAL A 148 17.34 -14.69 -13.26
N VAL A 149 16.03 -14.50 -13.29
CA VAL A 149 15.34 -13.35 -12.68
C VAL A 149 14.76 -13.81 -11.35
N ALA A 150 15.17 -13.22 -10.23
CA ALA A 150 14.87 -13.79 -8.93
C ALA A 150 14.38 -12.76 -7.90
N THR A 151 13.47 -13.22 -7.00
CA THR A 151 13.26 -12.56 -5.72
C THR A 151 14.23 -13.11 -4.68
N PRO A 152 14.87 -12.24 -3.83
CA PRO A 152 15.98 -12.66 -2.96
C PRO A 152 15.71 -13.90 -2.11
N GLY A 153 14.61 -13.91 -1.35
CA GLY A 153 14.33 -15.02 -0.41
C GLY A 153 14.14 -16.38 -1.08
N ARG A 154 13.57 -16.47 -2.32
CA ARG A 154 13.44 -17.73 -3.03
C ARG A 154 14.77 -18.18 -3.63
N LEU A 155 15.58 -17.27 -4.11
CA LEU A 155 16.91 -17.58 -4.62
C LEU A 155 17.77 -18.20 -3.51
N ILE A 156 17.80 -17.60 -2.33
CA ILE A 156 18.52 -18.12 -1.16
C ILE A 156 18.03 -19.53 -0.77
N ASP A 157 16.72 -19.80 -0.82
CA ASP A 157 16.19 -21.14 -0.56
C ASP A 157 16.75 -22.16 -1.57
N LEU A 158 16.84 -21.78 -2.85
CA LEU A 158 17.41 -22.64 -3.90
C LEU A 158 18.94 -22.79 -3.78
N MET A 159 19.67 -21.75 -3.41
CA MET A 159 21.12 -21.81 -3.10
C MET A 159 21.38 -22.76 -1.92
N LYS A 160 20.63 -22.63 -0.82
CA LYS A 160 20.75 -23.51 0.36
C LYS A 160 20.43 -24.97 0.06
N ARG A 161 19.61 -25.23 -0.98
CA ARG A 161 19.32 -26.58 -1.45
C ARG A 161 20.36 -27.10 -2.46
N GLY A 162 21.34 -26.30 -2.84
CA GLY A 162 22.31 -26.63 -3.88
C GLY A 162 21.67 -26.78 -5.27
N ALA A 163 20.53 -26.12 -5.50
CA ALA A 163 19.81 -26.16 -6.78
C ALA A 163 20.14 -24.95 -7.67
N ALA A 164 20.54 -23.83 -7.09
CA ALA A 164 21.03 -22.65 -7.79
C ALA A 164 22.56 -22.54 -7.56
N ASP A 165 23.31 -22.64 -8.64
CA ASP A 165 24.75 -22.38 -8.68
C ASP A 165 24.99 -21.01 -9.34
N LEU A 166 25.61 -20.10 -8.62
CA LEU A 166 25.89 -18.73 -9.07
C LEU A 166 27.36 -18.54 -9.46
N SER A 167 28.17 -19.61 -9.45
CA SER A 167 29.64 -19.53 -9.68
C SER A 167 30.04 -19.08 -11.08
N SER A 168 29.11 -19.07 -12.04
CA SER A 168 29.32 -18.63 -13.42
C SER A 168 28.62 -17.32 -13.75
N VAL A 169 28.07 -16.62 -12.76
CA VAL A 169 27.41 -15.33 -12.96
C VAL A 169 28.46 -14.24 -13.23
N HIS A 170 28.37 -13.62 -14.39
CA HIS A 170 29.25 -12.51 -14.81
C HIS A 170 28.57 -11.15 -14.68
N LEU A 171 27.24 -11.13 -14.79
CA LEU A 171 26.42 -9.91 -14.68
C LEU A 171 25.37 -10.05 -13.60
N LEU A 172 25.40 -9.14 -12.65
CA LEU A 172 24.37 -9.01 -11.61
C LEU A 172 23.63 -7.71 -11.77
N VAL A 173 22.30 -7.77 -11.87
CA VAL A 173 21.41 -6.61 -11.89
C VAL A 173 20.64 -6.52 -10.59
N LEU A 174 20.66 -5.37 -9.94
CA LEU A 174 19.79 -5.03 -8.82
C LEU A 174 18.72 -4.05 -9.35
N ASP A 175 17.53 -4.54 -9.69
CA ASP A 175 16.45 -3.68 -10.18
C ASP A 175 15.51 -3.27 -9.05
N GLU A 176 15.07 -2.01 -9.04
CA GLU A 176 14.37 -1.36 -7.94
C GLU A 176 15.10 -1.59 -6.60
N ALA A 177 16.42 -1.31 -6.56
CA ALA A 177 17.26 -1.58 -5.40
C ALA A 177 16.78 -0.84 -4.14
N ASP A 178 16.30 0.40 -4.27
CA ASP A 178 15.67 1.17 -3.18
C ASP A 178 14.45 0.46 -2.58
N GLU A 179 13.65 -0.18 -3.41
CA GLU A 179 12.51 -0.96 -2.96
C GLU A 179 12.94 -2.25 -2.23
N MET A 180 13.96 -2.95 -2.74
CA MET A 180 14.49 -4.14 -2.05
C MET A 180 14.98 -3.80 -0.65
N LEU A 181 15.70 -2.69 -0.49
CA LEU A 181 16.17 -2.24 0.84
C LEU A 181 15.04 -1.81 1.76
N SER A 182 14.06 -1.06 1.24
CA SER A 182 12.89 -0.66 2.03
C SER A 182 12.07 -1.85 2.52
N MET A 183 12.14 -3.00 1.82
CA MET A 183 11.53 -4.26 2.22
C MET A 183 12.39 -5.09 3.18
N GLY A 184 13.60 -4.65 3.50
CA GLY A 184 14.50 -5.31 4.43
C GLY A 184 15.31 -6.45 3.85
N PHE A 185 15.47 -6.53 2.53
CA PHE A 185 16.25 -7.58 1.85
C PHE A 185 17.78 -7.33 1.86
N GLN A 186 18.28 -6.42 2.69
CA GLN A 186 19.72 -6.13 2.71
C GLN A 186 20.55 -7.37 3.05
N GLU A 187 20.23 -8.09 4.13
CA GLU A 187 20.94 -9.33 4.51
C GLU A 187 20.83 -10.42 3.45
N ASP A 188 19.69 -10.47 2.75
CA ASP A 188 19.45 -11.40 1.65
C ASP A 188 20.35 -11.07 0.44
N ILE A 189 20.47 -9.78 0.08
CA ILE A 189 21.35 -9.32 -1.00
C ILE A 189 22.82 -9.62 -0.65
N ASP A 190 23.24 -9.32 0.57
CA ASP A 190 24.60 -9.62 1.04
C ASP A 190 24.91 -11.12 0.91
N THR A 191 23.99 -12.00 1.31
CA THR A 191 24.13 -13.47 1.18
C THR A 191 24.21 -13.94 -0.28
N ILE A 192 23.49 -13.31 -1.19
CA ILE A 192 23.52 -13.64 -2.61
C ILE A 192 24.85 -13.21 -3.22
N LEU A 193 25.32 -12.00 -2.88
CA LEU A 193 26.59 -11.46 -3.36
C LEU A 193 27.79 -12.32 -2.94
N GLU A 194 27.77 -12.91 -1.73
CA GLU A 194 28.78 -13.87 -1.29
C GLU A 194 28.86 -15.14 -2.17
N GLY A 195 27.78 -15.47 -2.88
CA GLY A 195 27.71 -16.62 -3.78
C GLY A 195 28.09 -16.33 -5.24
N VAL A 196 28.32 -15.08 -5.61
CA VAL A 196 28.69 -14.65 -6.97
C VAL A 196 30.20 -14.44 -7.05
N PRO A 197 30.89 -14.77 -8.18
CA PRO A 197 32.32 -14.55 -8.32
C PRO A 197 32.73 -13.10 -8.12
N GLU A 198 33.90 -12.83 -7.53
CA GLU A 198 34.42 -11.46 -7.33
C GLU A 198 34.63 -10.68 -8.66
N THR A 199 34.73 -11.40 -9.77
CA THR A 199 34.92 -10.83 -11.10
C THR A 199 33.64 -10.39 -11.80
N HIS A 200 32.48 -10.56 -11.15
CA HIS A 200 31.21 -10.16 -11.75
C HIS A 200 31.07 -8.63 -11.84
N ARG A 201 30.24 -8.16 -12.77
CA ARG A 201 29.86 -6.74 -12.88
C ARG A 201 28.49 -6.53 -12.29
N THR A 202 28.35 -5.47 -11.50
CA THR A 202 27.07 -5.10 -10.85
C THR A 202 26.44 -3.90 -11.54
N LEU A 203 25.17 -4.06 -11.91
CA LEU A 203 24.33 -3.02 -12.49
C LEU A 203 23.22 -2.68 -11.50
N LEU A 204 23.29 -1.53 -10.86
CA LEU A 204 22.32 -1.07 -9.87
C LEU A 204 21.35 -0.09 -10.53
N PHE A 205 20.07 -0.45 -10.57
CA PHE A 205 18.97 0.39 -11.05
C PHE A 205 18.08 0.80 -9.87
N SER A 206 17.88 2.09 -9.71
CA SER A 206 17.06 2.65 -8.62
C SER A 206 16.34 3.91 -9.07
N ALA A 207 15.18 4.21 -8.46
CA ALA A 207 14.49 5.47 -8.65
C ALA A 207 15.06 6.57 -7.74
N THR A 208 15.63 6.18 -6.61
CA THR A 208 16.16 7.11 -5.60
C THR A 208 17.58 6.74 -5.19
N MET A 209 18.35 7.73 -4.73
CA MET A 209 19.66 7.52 -4.11
C MET A 209 19.54 7.77 -2.62
N SER A 210 19.07 6.76 -1.90
CA SER A 210 19.02 6.78 -0.44
C SER A 210 20.41 6.53 0.16
N ARG A 211 20.59 6.78 1.47
CA ARG A 211 21.85 6.47 2.16
C ARG A 211 22.17 4.98 2.16
N GLU A 212 21.15 4.17 2.18
CA GLU A 212 21.25 2.71 2.11
C GLU A 212 21.77 2.27 0.73
N ILE A 213 21.28 2.88 -0.36
CA ILE A 213 21.79 2.64 -1.72
C ILE A 213 23.23 3.12 -1.87
N GLU A 214 23.56 4.32 -1.37
CA GLU A 214 24.94 4.82 -1.36
C GLU A 214 25.90 3.84 -0.64
N ARG A 215 25.45 3.23 0.46
CA ARG A 215 26.21 2.23 1.20
C ARG A 215 26.43 0.94 0.40
N ILE A 216 25.39 0.43 -0.27
CA ILE A 216 25.55 -0.73 -1.17
C ILE A 216 26.51 -0.40 -2.29
N ALA A 217 26.36 0.75 -2.93
CA ALA A 217 27.25 1.19 -3.99
C ALA A 217 28.71 1.24 -3.53
N GLN A 218 28.98 1.77 -2.33
CA GLN A 218 30.33 1.85 -1.77
C GLN A 218 30.92 0.50 -1.37
N ASN A 219 30.09 -0.46 -0.94
CA ASN A 219 30.58 -1.75 -0.45
C ASN A 219 30.75 -2.80 -1.55
N TYR A 220 29.94 -2.76 -2.60
CA TYR A 220 29.84 -3.84 -3.58
C TYR A 220 30.09 -3.44 -5.03
N LEU A 221 30.14 -2.14 -5.34
CA LEU A 221 30.40 -1.68 -6.70
C LEU A 221 31.84 -1.17 -6.82
N HIS A 222 32.49 -1.52 -7.94
CA HIS A 222 33.89 -1.15 -8.23
C HIS A 222 33.91 -0.17 -9.40
N GLU A 223 34.49 1.02 -9.20
CA GLU A 223 34.63 2.07 -10.23
C GLU A 223 33.30 2.34 -10.97
N ALA A 224 32.18 2.36 -10.22
CA ALA A 224 30.86 2.45 -10.80
C ALA A 224 30.62 3.79 -11.49
N LYS A 225 30.16 3.73 -12.74
CA LYS A 225 29.69 4.91 -13.47
C LYS A 225 28.26 5.24 -13.03
N GLU A 226 28.04 6.46 -12.58
CA GLU A 226 26.69 6.95 -12.32
C GLU A 226 26.09 7.55 -13.61
N ILE A 227 24.94 7.01 -14.02
CA ILE A 227 24.09 7.54 -15.08
C ILE A 227 22.78 8.00 -14.43
N GLN A 228 22.50 9.30 -14.52
CA GLN A 228 21.30 9.89 -13.98
C GLN A 228 20.42 10.43 -15.10
N VAL A 229 19.16 9.98 -15.13
CA VAL A 229 18.15 10.45 -16.08
C VAL A 229 17.05 11.18 -15.30
N GLY A 230 16.95 12.50 -15.52
CA GLY A 230 16.13 13.39 -14.71
C GLY A 230 16.90 13.97 -13.52
N SER A 231 16.25 14.75 -12.67
CA SER A 231 16.86 15.25 -11.43
C SER A 231 16.71 14.24 -10.29
N ARG A 232 17.67 14.25 -9.35
CA ARG A 232 17.63 13.36 -8.16
C ARG A 232 16.35 13.57 -7.38
N ASN A 233 15.59 12.49 -7.16
CA ASN A 233 14.37 12.47 -6.35
C ASN A 233 13.23 13.40 -6.85
N GLU A 234 13.27 13.84 -8.10
CA GLU A 234 12.19 14.66 -8.67
C GLU A 234 10.92 13.82 -8.87
N GLY A 235 9.77 14.37 -8.45
CA GLY A 235 8.48 13.78 -8.78
C GLY A 235 8.24 13.81 -10.29
N ALA A 236 7.45 12.86 -10.82
CA ALA A 236 7.10 12.83 -12.23
C ALA A 236 6.57 14.20 -12.71
N GLU A 237 7.14 14.76 -13.77
CA GLU A 237 6.81 16.12 -14.25
C GLU A 237 5.34 16.30 -14.61
N ASN A 238 4.70 15.24 -15.09
CA ASN A 238 3.33 15.25 -15.58
C ASN A 238 2.27 14.92 -14.52
N VAL A 239 2.63 14.92 -13.23
CA VAL A 239 1.70 14.60 -12.14
C VAL A 239 1.28 15.86 -11.39
N ASN A 240 -0.02 16.10 -11.31
CA ASN A 240 -0.60 17.13 -10.46
C ASN A 240 -0.76 16.61 -9.03
N HIS A 241 -0.21 17.31 -8.04
CA HIS A 241 -0.29 16.92 -6.63
C HIS A 241 -1.34 17.77 -5.91
N ILE A 242 -2.42 17.13 -5.47
CA ILE A 242 -3.54 17.77 -4.78
C ILE A 242 -3.70 17.13 -3.40
N TYR A 243 -3.98 17.91 -2.37
CA TYR A 243 -4.35 17.36 -1.07
C TYR A 243 -5.61 17.99 -0.50
N TYR A 244 -6.40 17.16 0.16
CA TYR A 244 -7.61 17.54 0.88
C TYR A 244 -7.40 17.34 2.37
N MET A 245 -7.63 18.39 3.17
CA MET A 245 -7.47 18.35 4.62
C MET A 245 -8.81 18.07 5.29
N VAL A 246 -8.91 16.92 5.98
CA VAL A 246 -10.15 16.46 6.60
C VAL A 246 -9.94 15.96 8.03
N HIS A 247 -11.01 15.84 8.79
CA HIS A 247 -10.98 15.10 10.05
C HIS A 247 -10.91 13.60 9.81
N ALA A 248 -10.32 12.84 10.74
CA ALA A 248 -10.17 11.39 10.60
C ALA A 248 -11.52 10.67 10.37
N LYS A 249 -12.60 11.13 11.01
CA LYS A 249 -13.95 10.58 10.85
C LYS A 249 -14.54 10.80 9.45
N ASP A 250 -14.06 11.81 8.72
CA ASP A 250 -14.62 12.25 7.44
C ASP A 250 -13.80 11.77 6.24
N LYS A 251 -12.68 11.03 6.48
CA LYS A 251 -11.77 10.54 5.42
C LYS A 251 -12.50 9.72 4.36
N TYR A 252 -13.35 8.78 4.78
CA TYR A 252 -14.07 7.93 3.85
C TYR A 252 -15.10 8.73 3.01
N LEU A 253 -15.80 9.67 3.64
CA LEU A 253 -16.74 10.56 2.93
C LEU A 253 -16.01 11.45 1.92
N ALA A 254 -14.81 11.93 2.27
CA ALA A 254 -13.97 12.69 1.35
C ALA A 254 -13.51 11.83 0.17
N LEU A 255 -13.11 10.58 0.42
CA LEU A 255 -12.77 9.62 -0.64
C LEU A 255 -13.92 9.44 -1.62
N LYS A 256 -15.15 9.22 -1.11
CA LYS A 256 -16.34 9.09 -1.95
C LYS A 256 -16.57 10.32 -2.83
N ARG A 257 -16.49 11.52 -2.25
CA ARG A 257 -16.66 12.78 -3.02
C ARG A 257 -15.62 12.92 -4.12
N VAL A 258 -14.38 12.53 -3.84
CA VAL A 258 -13.29 12.55 -4.83
C VAL A 258 -13.58 11.55 -5.95
N VAL A 259 -13.93 10.31 -5.61
CA VAL A 259 -14.23 9.26 -6.60
C VAL A 259 -15.44 9.65 -7.46
N ASP A 260 -16.51 10.14 -6.85
CA ASP A 260 -17.72 10.55 -7.55
C ASP A 260 -17.52 11.79 -8.44
N TYR A 261 -16.54 12.64 -8.10
CA TYR A 261 -16.22 13.83 -8.90
C TYR A 261 -15.54 13.49 -10.24
N TYR A 262 -14.93 12.30 -10.37
CA TYR A 262 -14.27 11.82 -11.57
C TYR A 262 -14.97 10.58 -12.13
N PRO A 263 -16.00 10.72 -12.99
CA PRO A 263 -16.84 9.60 -13.45
C PRO A 263 -16.06 8.45 -14.10
N ARG A 264 -14.97 8.77 -14.83
CA ARG A 264 -14.09 7.80 -15.50
C ARG A 264 -12.81 7.54 -14.73
N ILE A 265 -12.87 7.59 -13.39
CA ILE A 265 -11.70 7.35 -12.58
C ILE A 265 -11.24 5.90 -12.73
N TYR A 266 -9.95 5.73 -12.99
CA TYR A 266 -9.24 4.45 -12.94
C TYR A 266 -8.04 4.68 -12.02
N ALA A 267 -8.09 4.14 -10.81
CA ALA A 267 -7.19 4.56 -9.74
C ALA A 267 -6.76 3.45 -8.80
N ILE A 268 -5.56 3.63 -8.23
CA ILE A 268 -5.13 2.90 -7.04
C ILE A 268 -5.31 3.81 -5.82
N ILE A 269 -5.94 3.26 -4.76
CA ILE A 269 -6.12 3.89 -3.46
C ILE A 269 -5.15 3.25 -2.49
N PHE A 270 -4.12 3.99 -2.08
CA PHE A 270 -3.11 3.52 -1.15
C PHE A 270 -3.54 3.70 0.30
N CYS A 271 -3.58 2.60 1.05
CA CYS A 271 -3.80 2.56 2.49
C CYS A 271 -2.54 2.11 3.23
N ARG A 272 -2.38 2.50 4.51
CA ARG A 272 -1.19 2.18 5.29
C ARG A 272 -1.14 0.73 5.76
N THR A 273 -2.29 0.16 6.09
CA THR A 273 -2.38 -1.17 6.68
C THR A 273 -3.32 -2.07 5.90
N LYS A 274 -3.06 -3.38 5.94
CA LYS A 274 -3.94 -4.38 5.31
C LYS A 274 -5.38 -4.35 5.84
N VAL A 275 -5.57 -4.02 7.12
CA VAL A 275 -6.90 -3.89 7.73
C VAL A 275 -7.64 -2.69 7.17
N GLU A 276 -6.98 -1.52 7.10
CA GLU A 276 -7.55 -0.31 6.49
C GLU A 276 -7.86 -0.53 4.99
N THR A 277 -6.98 -1.25 4.28
CA THR A 277 -7.19 -1.61 2.86
C THR A 277 -8.47 -2.41 2.67
N GLN A 278 -8.64 -3.48 3.45
CA GLN A 278 -9.85 -4.30 3.36
C GLN A 278 -11.11 -3.53 3.76
N GLU A 279 -11.04 -2.75 4.85
CA GLU A 279 -12.17 -1.95 5.33
C GLU A 279 -12.62 -0.90 4.30
N VAL A 280 -11.68 -0.19 3.67
CA VAL A 280 -11.98 0.81 2.63
C VAL A 280 -12.57 0.13 1.39
N ALA A 281 -12.01 -1.00 0.95
CA ALA A 281 -12.54 -1.75 -0.18
C ALA A 281 -13.96 -2.27 0.09
N ASP A 282 -14.20 -2.89 1.24
CA ASP A 282 -15.52 -3.40 1.62
C ASP A 282 -16.56 -2.28 1.69
N ASN A 283 -16.17 -1.12 2.20
CA ASN A 283 -17.04 0.05 2.24
C ASN A 283 -17.38 0.55 0.83
N LEU A 284 -16.40 0.63 -0.08
CA LEU A 284 -16.63 1.02 -1.47
C LEU A 284 -17.54 0.02 -2.19
N ILE A 285 -17.30 -1.28 -2.05
CA ILE A 285 -18.12 -2.34 -2.65
C ILE A 285 -19.56 -2.25 -2.13
N ARG A 286 -19.73 -2.10 -0.81
CA ARG A 286 -21.07 -1.95 -0.19
C ARG A 286 -21.81 -0.71 -0.70
N ASP A 287 -21.09 0.36 -0.95
CA ASP A 287 -21.64 1.58 -1.52
C ASP A 287 -21.84 1.48 -3.05
N GLY A 288 -21.50 0.33 -3.65
CA GLY A 288 -21.73 -0.02 -5.06
C GLY A 288 -20.69 0.53 -6.03
N TYR A 289 -19.47 0.77 -5.56
CA TYR A 289 -18.33 1.04 -6.43
C TYR A 289 -17.71 -0.27 -6.92
N ASN A 290 -17.13 -0.21 -8.10
CA ASN A 290 -16.38 -1.32 -8.66
C ASN A 290 -14.95 -1.29 -8.10
N ALA A 291 -14.76 -1.90 -6.94
CA ALA A 291 -13.52 -1.87 -6.18
C ALA A 291 -13.08 -3.29 -5.77
N ASP A 292 -11.79 -3.51 -5.68
CA ASP A 292 -11.18 -4.73 -5.13
C ASP A 292 -10.03 -4.37 -4.17
N ALA A 293 -9.76 -5.25 -3.18
CA ALA A 293 -8.64 -5.08 -2.24
C ALA A 293 -7.40 -5.84 -2.71
N LEU A 294 -6.20 -5.28 -2.44
CA LEU A 294 -4.91 -5.93 -2.68
C LEU A 294 -3.97 -5.75 -1.49
N HIS A 295 -3.74 -6.81 -0.72
CA HIS A 295 -2.88 -6.79 0.47
C HIS A 295 -2.28 -8.16 0.77
N GLY A 296 -1.35 -8.22 1.72
CA GLY A 296 -0.53 -9.41 2.00
C GLY A 296 -1.27 -10.63 2.54
N ASP A 297 -2.52 -10.50 3.01
CA ASP A 297 -3.30 -11.65 3.50
C ASP A 297 -4.04 -12.40 2.38
N LEU A 298 -4.05 -11.86 1.15
CA LEU A 298 -4.60 -12.55 -0.01
C LEU A 298 -3.68 -13.70 -0.44
N SER A 299 -4.26 -14.82 -0.81
CA SER A 299 -3.53 -15.89 -1.49
C SER A 299 -3.02 -15.42 -2.85
N GLN A 300 -1.97 -16.08 -3.38
CA GLN A 300 -1.42 -15.70 -4.69
C GLN A 300 -2.48 -15.75 -5.79
N GLN A 301 -3.30 -16.79 -5.81
CA GLN A 301 -4.39 -16.93 -6.80
C GLN A 301 -5.39 -15.76 -6.72
N GLN A 302 -5.72 -15.30 -5.51
CA GLN A 302 -6.60 -14.15 -5.32
C GLN A 302 -5.94 -12.86 -5.83
N ARG A 303 -4.65 -12.67 -5.54
CA ARG A 303 -3.89 -11.51 -6.04
C ARG A 303 -3.85 -11.49 -7.56
N ASP A 304 -3.52 -12.60 -8.20
CA ASP A 304 -3.46 -12.72 -9.65
C ASP A 304 -4.82 -12.43 -10.30
N LEU A 305 -5.91 -12.97 -9.73
CA LEU A 305 -7.27 -12.70 -10.20
C LEU A 305 -7.65 -11.22 -10.04
N THR A 306 -7.35 -10.61 -8.90
CA THR A 306 -7.61 -9.18 -8.65
C THR A 306 -6.84 -8.32 -9.65
N MET A 307 -5.58 -8.62 -9.87
CA MET A 307 -4.77 -7.88 -10.85
C MET A 307 -5.23 -8.08 -12.28
N GLN A 308 -5.65 -9.28 -12.65
CA GLN A 308 -6.21 -9.55 -13.96
C GLN A 308 -7.50 -8.73 -14.22
N LYS A 309 -8.42 -8.70 -13.25
CA LYS A 309 -9.64 -7.88 -13.34
C LYS A 309 -9.31 -6.40 -13.47
N PHE A 310 -8.34 -5.92 -12.69
CA PHE A 310 -7.94 -4.53 -12.73
C PHE A 310 -7.33 -4.16 -14.08
N ARG A 311 -6.35 -4.91 -14.60
CA ARG A 311 -5.77 -4.70 -15.93
C ARG A 311 -6.79 -4.76 -17.08
N GLN A 312 -7.83 -5.56 -16.93
CA GLN A 312 -8.94 -5.65 -17.90
C GLN A 312 -9.99 -4.53 -17.72
N HIS A 313 -9.73 -3.52 -16.88
CA HIS A 313 -10.68 -2.45 -16.54
C HIS A 313 -12.04 -2.93 -16.00
N ARG A 314 -12.11 -4.19 -15.52
CA ARG A 314 -13.30 -4.73 -14.86
C ARG A 314 -13.44 -4.19 -13.44
N THR A 315 -12.34 -3.82 -12.79
CA THR A 315 -12.28 -3.11 -11.52
C THR A 315 -11.76 -1.70 -11.79
N GLN A 316 -12.45 -0.67 -11.28
CA GLN A 316 -12.05 0.73 -11.47
C GLN A 316 -11.15 1.25 -10.34
N LEU A 317 -11.37 0.75 -9.13
CA LEU A 317 -10.69 1.19 -7.91
C LEU A 317 -9.97 0.02 -7.26
N LEU A 318 -8.65 0.04 -7.28
CA LEU A 318 -7.84 -0.94 -6.57
C LEU A 318 -7.40 -0.34 -5.24
N VAL A 319 -7.86 -0.89 -4.11
CA VAL A 319 -7.42 -0.46 -2.78
C VAL A 319 -6.25 -1.33 -2.35
N ALA A 320 -5.08 -0.73 -2.12
CA ALA A 320 -3.86 -1.51 -1.92
C ALA A 320 -2.96 -0.96 -0.79
N THR A 321 -2.16 -1.85 -0.20
CA THR A 321 -1.00 -1.45 0.63
C THR A 321 0.21 -1.18 -0.26
N ASP A 322 1.19 -0.39 0.21
CA ASP A 322 2.42 -0.12 -0.52
C ASP A 322 3.11 -1.42 -0.96
N VAL A 323 3.33 -2.34 -0.04
CA VAL A 323 4.00 -3.62 -0.31
C VAL A 323 3.28 -4.45 -1.37
N ALA A 324 1.94 -4.47 -1.34
CA ALA A 324 1.17 -5.26 -2.30
C ALA A 324 1.06 -4.60 -3.68
N ALA A 325 1.18 -3.28 -3.75
CA ALA A 325 1.13 -2.52 -4.99
C ALA A 325 2.50 -2.30 -5.66
N ARG A 326 3.59 -2.71 -5.00
CA ARG A 326 4.94 -2.67 -5.57
C ARG A 326 5.08 -3.68 -6.71
N GLY A 327 5.83 -3.29 -7.73
CA GLY A 327 6.05 -4.14 -8.91
C GLY A 327 4.79 -4.39 -9.75
N LEU A 328 3.68 -3.68 -9.47
CA LEU A 328 2.50 -3.77 -10.33
C LEU A 328 2.78 -3.06 -11.65
N ASP A 329 2.74 -3.83 -12.72
CA ASP A 329 2.68 -3.30 -14.06
C ASP A 329 1.23 -2.89 -14.37
N VAL A 330 0.92 -1.67 -14.00
CA VAL A 330 -0.35 -1.04 -14.32
C VAL A 330 -0.05 0.36 -14.80
N ASP A 331 -0.21 0.54 -16.09
CA ASP A 331 -0.07 1.82 -16.75
C ASP A 331 -1.44 2.50 -16.92
N ASP A 332 -1.42 3.75 -17.30
CA ASP A 332 -2.62 4.54 -17.62
C ASP A 332 -3.58 4.81 -16.47
N LEU A 333 -3.10 4.77 -15.22
CA LEU A 333 -3.91 5.25 -14.10
C LEU A 333 -4.22 6.73 -14.28
N SER A 334 -5.50 7.08 -14.26
CA SER A 334 -5.93 8.48 -14.28
C SER A 334 -5.59 9.19 -12.98
N HIS A 335 -5.69 8.45 -11.86
CA HIS A 335 -5.46 8.99 -10.53
C HIS A 335 -4.72 7.99 -9.63
N VAL A 336 -3.92 8.55 -8.72
CA VAL A 336 -3.42 7.86 -7.54
C VAL A 336 -4.02 8.54 -6.31
N ILE A 337 -4.64 7.79 -5.42
CA ILE A 337 -5.25 8.34 -4.21
C ILE A 337 -4.51 7.82 -2.99
N ASN A 338 -3.92 8.73 -2.22
CA ASN A 338 -3.30 8.42 -0.94
C ASN A 338 -4.35 8.58 0.16
N TYR A 339 -4.84 7.47 0.72
CA TYR A 339 -5.73 7.48 1.89
C TYR A 339 -4.92 7.69 3.18
N GLY A 340 -4.27 8.85 3.25
CA GLY A 340 -3.24 9.26 4.21
C GLY A 340 -1.83 9.30 3.60
N MET A 341 -1.00 10.21 4.12
CA MET A 341 0.40 10.30 3.67
C MET A 341 1.17 9.03 4.06
N PRO A 342 2.03 8.51 3.20
CA PRO A 342 2.95 7.43 3.58
C PRO A 342 3.87 7.86 4.72
N ASP A 343 4.54 6.88 5.34
CA ASP A 343 5.48 7.18 6.42
C ASP A 343 6.79 7.72 5.84
N ASP A 344 7.24 7.19 4.70
CA ASP A 344 8.45 7.60 4.00
C ASP A 344 8.12 8.38 2.72
N VAL A 345 8.98 9.35 2.40
CA VAL A 345 8.82 10.20 1.22
C VAL A 345 9.00 9.41 -0.08
N GLU A 346 9.91 8.44 -0.09
CA GLU A 346 10.19 7.57 -1.22
C GLU A 346 8.93 6.79 -1.64
N ASN A 347 8.18 6.25 -0.67
CA ASN A 347 6.91 5.60 -0.94
C ASN A 347 5.90 6.54 -1.65
N TYR A 348 5.93 7.84 -1.34
CA TYR A 348 5.08 8.79 -2.06
C TYR A 348 5.46 8.90 -3.54
N THR A 349 6.76 8.97 -3.83
CA THR A 349 7.27 9.04 -5.22
C THR A 349 6.87 7.79 -6.00
N HIS A 350 7.03 6.61 -5.42
CA HIS A 350 6.66 5.33 -6.03
C HIS A 350 5.15 5.20 -6.25
N ARG A 351 4.31 5.71 -5.31
CA ARG A 351 2.86 5.75 -5.48
C ARG A 351 2.47 6.70 -6.61
N SER A 352 2.95 7.95 -6.56
CA SER A 352 2.60 8.97 -7.56
C SER A 352 3.12 8.62 -8.95
N GLY A 353 4.25 7.91 -9.05
CA GLY A 353 4.79 7.40 -10.31
C GLY A 353 3.94 6.30 -10.98
N ARG A 354 2.82 5.85 -10.41
CA ARG A 354 1.86 4.94 -11.07
C ARG A 354 0.89 5.68 -12.01
N THR A 355 0.93 7.00 -12.05
CA THR A 355 0.18 7.84 -12.98
C THR A 355 1.12 8.83 -13.69
N GLY A 356 0.67 9.46 -14.76
CA GLY A 356 1.47 10.45 -15.50
C GLY A 356 2.60 9.86 -16.33
N ARG A 357 2.53 8.57 -16.73
CA ARG A 357 3.51 7.89 -17.55
C ARG A 357 3.34 8.19 -19.05
N ALA A 358 4.38 7.92 -19.85
CA ALA A 358 4.40 8.06 -21.31
C ALA A 358 3.89 9.43 -21.80
N GLY A 359 4.24 10.53 -21.11
CA GLY A 359 3.84 11.89 -21.47
C GLY A 359 2.38 12.24 -21.16
N LYS A 360 1.58 11.32 -20.63
CA LYS A 360 0.19 11.58 -20.19
C LYS A 360 0.17 12.38 -18.88
N LYS A 361 -0.87 13.18 -18.68
CA LYS A 361 -1.08 13.90 -17.41
C LYS A 361 -1.75 13.00 -16.39
N GLY A 362 -1.19 12.94 -15.19
CA GLY A 362 -1.71 12.19 -14.06
C GLY A 362 -2.11 13.10 -12.88
N THR A 363 -2.88 12.57 -11.95
CA THR A 363 -3.25 13.30 -10.72
C THR A 363 -3.02 12.43 -9.50
N SER A 364 -2.20 12.92 -8.56
CA SER A 364 -1.98 12.31 -7.24
C SER A 364 -2.77 13.10 -6.19
N ILE A 365 -3.75 12.45 -5.58
CA ILE A 365 -4.64 13.05 -4.57
C ILE A 365 -4.30 12.48 -3.20
N SER A 366 -4.10 13.34 -2.20
CA SER A 366 -3.85 12.93 -0.82
C SER A 366 -4.97 13.39 0.11
N ILE A 367 -5.65 12.44 0.75
CA ILE A 367 -6.68 12.71 1.76
C ILE A 367 -6.01 12.64 3.13
N VAL A 368 -5.75 13.79 3.73
CA VAL A 368 -4.86 13.90 4.88
C VAL A 368 -5.56 14.47 6.11
N HIS A 369 -5.10 14.03 7.28
CA HIS A 369 -5.49 14.61 8.54
C HIS A 369 -4.60 15.84 8.85
N VAL A 370 -5.11 16.80 9.62
CA VAL A 370 -4.37 18.03 10.04
C VAL A 370 -2.97 17.73 10.59
N ARG A 371 -2.82 16.61 11.31
CA ARG A 371 -1.52 16.21 11.89
C ARG A 371 -0.49 15.78 10.85
N GLU A 372 -0.91 15.46 9.64
CA GLU A 372 -0.05 15.02 8.54
C GLU A 372 0.47 16.19 7.68
N LYS A 373 0.08 17.42 7.98
CA LYS A 373 0.53 18.63 7.24
C LYS A 373 2.06 18.79 7.18
N SER A 374 2.76 18.37 8.23
CA SER A 374 4.24 18.38 8.24
C SER A 374 4.83 17.42 7.22
N LYS A 375 4.19 16.25 7.00
CA LYS A 375 4.61 15.26 6.02
C LYS A 375 4.47 15.79 4.59
N ILE A 376 3.38 16.51 4.28
CA ILE A 376 3.20 17.16 2.96
C ILE A 376 4.39 18.07 2.67
N ARG A 377 4.73 18.98 3.58
CA ARG A 377 5.87 19.89 3.39
C ARG A 377 7.20 19.17 3.23
N GLN A 378 7.38 18.04 3.91
CA GLN A 378 8.57 17.22 3.75
C GLN A 378 8.62 16.62 2.35
N VAL A 379 7.51 16.07 1.86
CA VAL A 379 7.39 15.52 0.51
C VAL A 379 7.61 16.61 -0.53
N GLU A 380 6.93 17.77 -0.45
CA GLU A 380 7.13 18.92 -1.35
C GLU A 380 8.59 19.30 -1.50
N LYS A 381 9.31 19.36 -0.36
CA LYS A 381 10.73 19.71 -0.36
C LYS A 381 11.60 18.65 -1.05
N THR A 382 11.25 17.38 -0.91
CA THR A 382 12.06 16.27 -1.47
C THR A 382 11.79 16.09 -2.96
N ILE A 383 10.51 16.11 -3.38
CA ILE A 383 10.15 15.92 -4.79
C ILE A 383 10.22 17.22 -5.62
N GLN A 384 10.51 18.36 -4.97
CA GLN A 384 10.59 19.71 -5.58
C GLN A 384 9.32 20.12 -6.34
N LYS A 385 8.14 19.65 -5.89
CA LYS A 385 6.83 19.98 -6.45
C LYS A 385 5.92 20.52 -5.35
N GLU A 386 5.12 21.52 -5.70
CA GLU A 386 4.14 22.10 -4.78
C GLU A 386 2.84 21.29 -4.80
N PHE A 387 2.25 21.10 -3.61
CA PHE A 387 0.94 20.50 -3.46
C PHE A 387 -0.14 21.55 -3.41
N VAL A 388 -1.13 21.40 -4.24
CA VAL A 388 -2.29 22.30 -4.24
C VAL A 388 -3.28 21.86 -3.16
N LEU A 389 -3.60 22.77 -2.21
CA LEU A 389 -4.70 22.54 -1.28
C LEU A 389 -6.03 22.63 -2.04
N GLY A 390 -6.66 21.49 -2.26
CA GLY A 390 -7.98 21.40 -2.89
C GLY A 390 -9.11 21.70 -1.89
N THR A 391 -10.22 22.21 -2.40
CA THR A 391 -11.51 22.19 -1.71
C THR A 391 -12.25 20.93 -2.12
N LEU A 392 -12.84 20.20 -1.15
CA LEU A 392 -13.61 19.00 -1.49
C LEU A 392 -14.77 19.39 -2.41
N PRO A 393 -15.01 18.60 -3.47
CA PRO A 393 -16.12 18.85 -4.39
C PRO A 393 -17.46 18.96 -3.67
N GLU A 394 -18.24 19.97 -4.03
CA GLU A 394 -19.58 20.12 -3.48
C GLU A 394 -20.53 19.08 -4.06
N PRO A 395 -21.56 18.64 -3.31
CA PRO A 395 -22.57 17.71 -3.80
C PRO A 395 -23.20 18.12 -5.14
N LYS A 396 -23.42 19.43 -5.33
CA LYS A 396 -23.98 19.97 -6.57
C LYS A 396 -23.05 19.79 -7.76
N ASP A 397 -21.75 20.03 -7.59
CA ASP A 397 -20.76 19.89 -8.66
C ASP A 397 -20.59 18.43 -9.06
N ILE A 398 -20.58 17.54 -8.07
CA ILE A 398 -20.55 16.09 -8.31
C ILE A 398 -21.76 15.66 -9.12
N CYS A 399 -22.96 16.05 -8.68
CA CYS A 399 -24.19 15.73 -9.41
C CYS A 399 -24.18 16.25 -10.84
N SER A 400 -23.72 17.48 -11.04
CA SER A 400 -23.63 18.07 -12.40
C SER A 400 -22.67 17.29 -13.30
N LYS A 401 -21.46 16.94 -12.79
CA LYS A 401 -20.49 16.17 -13.57
C LYS A 401 -20.99 14.77 -13.92
N GLN A 402 -21.60 14.09 -12.95
CA GLN A 402 -22.18 12.76 -13.19
C GLN A 402 -23.32 12.81 -14.21
N LEU A 403 -24.19 13.84 -14.12
CA LEU A 403 -25.25 14.04 -15.09
C LEU A 403 -24.70 14.24 -16.50
N TYR A 404 -23.73 15.14 -16.67
CA TYR A 404 -23.11 15.36 -17.99
C TYR A 404 -22.44 14.10 -18.53
N HIS A 405 -21.80 13.31 -17.65
CA HIS A 405 -21.22 12.03 -18.07
C HIS A 405 -22.28 11.06 -18.60
N VAL A 406 -23.41 10.94 -17.92
CA VAL A 406 -24.53 10.09 -18.38
C VAL A 406 -25.05 10.57 -19.73
N ILE A 407 -25.15 11.89 -19.94
CA ILE A 407 -25.57 12.46 -21.21
C ILE A 407 -24.56 12.15 -22.32
N ASP A 408 -23.24 12.37 -22.05
CA ASP A 408 -22.17 12.07 -23.00
C ASP A 408 -22.13 10.57 -23.37
N ASP A 409 -22.38 9.69 -22.40
CA ASP A 409 -22.41 8.25 -22.65
C ASP A 409 -23.61 7.86 -23.53
N ILE A 410 -24.79 8.45 -23.28
CA ILE A 410 -25.97 8.24 -24.12
C ILE A 410 -25.74 8.74 -25.56
N GLU A 411 -25.08 9.91 -25.71
CA GLU A 411 -24.77 10.47 -27.04
C GLU A 411 -23.77 9.60 -27.83
N ARG A 412 -22.91 8.85 -27.16
CA ARG A 412 -21.90 8.00 -27.79
C ARG A 412 -22.35 6.58 -28.08
N VAL A 413 -23.56 6.20 -27.66
CA VAL A 413 -24.08 4.87 -27.95
C VAL A 413 -24.25 4.71 -29.43
N GLU A 414 -23.49 3.80 -30.02
CA GLU A 414 -23.74 3.35 -31.39
C GLU A 414 -24.97 2.45 -31.37
N VAL A 415 -26.03 2.90 -32.07
CA VAL A 415 -27.28 2.15 -32.14
C VAL A 415 -27.20 1.20 -33.31
N ASP A 416 -27.25 -0.11 -33.04
CA ASP A 416 -27.43 -1.11 -34.07
C ASP A 416 -28.91 -1.07 -34.56
N GLU A 417 -29.12 -0.41 -35.67
CA GLU A 417 -30.44 -0.23 -36.26
C GLU A 417 -31.07 -1.56 -36.68
N GLU A 418 -30.29 -2.56 -37.09
CA GLU A 418 -30.80 -3.88 -37.50
C GLU A 418 -31.29 -4.70 -36.32
N GLU A 419 -30.56 -4.66 -35.21
CA GLU A 419 -30.92 -5.39 -33.97
C GLU A 419 -32.14 -4.77 -33.29
N ILE A 420 -32.27 -3.43 -33.26
CA ILE A 420 -33.32 -2.73 -32.53
C ILE A 420 -34.62 -2.55 -33.29
N ALA A 421 -34.56 -2.47 -34.63
CA ALA A 421 -35.72 -2.23 -35.52
C ALA A 421 -36.92 -3.15 -35.24
N PRO A 422 -36.75 -4.48 -35.00
CA PRO A 422 -37.88 -5.37 -34.77
C PRO A 422 -38.72 -5.02 -33.53
N PHE A 423 -38.12 -4.31 -32.58
CA PHE A 423 -38.76 -3.97 -31.29
C PHE A 423 -39.35 -2.55 -31.29
N MET A 424 -38.92 -1.69 -32.23
CA MET A 424 -39.25 -0.26 -32.19
C MET A 424 -40.70 0.05 -32.37
N ASP A 425 -41.43 -0.75 -33.18
CA ASP A 425 -42.86 -0.52 -33.36
C ASP A 425 -43.70 -0.77 -32.08
N ASP A 426 -43.34 -1.79 -31.29
CA ASP A 426 -43.95 -2.02 -30.03
C ASP A 426 -43.57 -0.98 -28.97
N VAL A 427 -42.30 -0.52 -28.98
CA VAL A 427 -41.83 0.55 -28.11
C VAL A 427 -42.55 1.85 -28.41
N ARG A 428 -42.69 2.23 -29.70
CA ARG A 428 -43.40 3.45 -30.15
C ARG A 428 -44.85 3.42 -29.66
N LYS A 429 -45.57 2.31 -29.87
CA LYS A 429 -46.97 2.16 -29.39
C LYS A 429 -47.08 2.29 -27.87
N ARG A 430 -46.15 1.72 -27.10
CA ARG A 430 -46.17 1.78 -25.63
C ARG A 430 -45.84 3.15 -25.09
N TRP A 431 -45.02 3.93 -25.80
CA TRP A 431 -44.58 5.25 -25.38
C TRP A 431 -45.24 6.40 -26.12
N GLU A 432 -46.26 6.13 -26.93
CA GLU A 432 -47.02 7.14 -27.73
C GLU A 432 -47.62 8.27 -26.85
N TRP A 433 -47.92 7.95 -25.59
CA TRP A 433 -48.44 8.89 -24.61
C TRP A 433 -47.35 9.73 -23.90
N LEU A 434 -46.07 9.42 -24.08
CA LEU A 434 -44.92 10.14 -23.50
C LEU A 434 -44.47 11.20 -24.53
N ASP A 435 -44.32 12.44 -24.05
CA ASP A 435 -43.65 13.43 -24.81
C ASP A 435 -42.10 13.24 -24.69
N LYS A 436 -41.36 13.94 -25.57
CA LYS A 436 -39.89 13.84 -25.59
C LYS A 436 -39.26 14.25 -24.27
N GLU A 437 -39.80 15.27 -23.61
CA GLU A 437 -39.27 15.79 -22.35
C GLU A 437 -39.48 14.80 -21.21
N ASP A 438 -40.66 14.20 -21.13
CA ASP A 438 -40.97 13.17 -20.13
C ASP A 438 -40.15 11.90 -20.33
N LEU A 439 -39.87 11.51 -21.60
CA LEU A 439 -38.98 10.40 -21.89
C LEU A 439 -37.54 10.70 -21.40
N ILE A 440 -37.00 11.87 -21.71
CA ILE A 440 -35.67 12.30 -21.24
C ILE A 440 -35.62 12.30 -19.72
N LYS A 441 -36.62 12.87 -19.04
CA LYS A 441 -36.68 12.88 -17.56
C LYS A 441 -36.66 11.47 -16.98
N ARG A 442 -37.36 10.52 -17.58
CA ARG A 442 -37.41 9.12 -17.11
C ARG A 442 -36.09 8.39 -17.32
N VAL A 443 -35.48 8.55 -18.50
CA VAL A 443 -34.16 7.98 -18.82
C VAL A 443 -33.11 8.51 -17.84
N LEU A 444 -33.02 9.82 -17.70
CA LEU A 444 -32.07 10.46 -16.77
C LEU A 444 -32.37 10.08 -15.32
N SER A 445 -33.63 10.03 -14.92
CA SER A 445 -33.99 9.64 -13.55
C SER A 445 -33.61 8.21 -13.23
N ARG A 446 -33.71 7.29 -14.18
CA ARG A 446 -33.31 5.89 -14.01
C ARG A 446 -31.82 5.76 -13.70
N GLU A 447 -30.97 6.39 -14.51
CA GLU A 447 -29.52 6.29 -14.38
C GLU A 447 -28.96 7.14 -13.23
N PHE A 448 -29.57 8.31 -12.99
CA PHE A 448 -29.00 9.32 -12.09
C PHE A 448 -29.64 9.37 -10.68
N SER A 449 -30.79 8.71 -10.47
CA SER A 449 -31.52 8.79 -9.19
C SER A 449 -30.72 8.33 -7.98
N ARG A 450 -29.76 7.43 -8.14
CA ARG A 450 -28.86 6.97 -7.07
C ARG A 450 -28.03 8.12 -6.52
N PHE A 451 -27.41 8.90 -7.39
CA PHE A 451 -26.57 10.06 -7.01
C PHE A 451 -27.43 11.16 -6.36
N LEU A 452 -28.58 11.50 -6.96
CA LEU A 452 -29.48 12.51 -6.40
C LEU A 452 -29.95 12.15 -4.98
N ARG A 453 -30.36 10.91 -4.72
CA ARG A 453 -30.81 10.48 -3.38
C ARG A 453 -29.68 10.51 -2.36
N TYR A 454 -28.49 10.08 -2.74
CA TYR A 454 -27.34 10.06 -1.84
C TYR A 454 -26.91 11.49 -1.48
N TYR A 455 -26.73 12.36 -2.47
CA TYR A 455 -26.22 13.71 -2.25
C TYR A 455 -27.27 14.69 -1.72
N ALA A 456 -28.57 14.44 -1.89
CA ALA A 456 -29.62 15.21 -1.25
C ALA A 456 -29.56 15.17 0.29
N ASN A 457 -29.06 14.05 0.86
CA ASN A 457 -28.95 13.84 2.31
C ASN A 457 -27.48 13.65 2.75
N ALA A 458 -26.51 13.97 1.91
CA ALA A 458 -25.10 13.76 2.23
C ALA A 458 -24.67 14.64 3.40
N PRO A 459 -23.95 14.12 4.40
CA PRO A 459 -23.46 14.91 5.52
C PRO A 459 -22.48 15.97 5.04
N GLU A 460 -22.54 17.15 5.64
CA GLU A 460 -21.58 18.22 5.42
C GLU A 460 -20.21 17.81 5.98
N ILE A 461 -19.17 18.01 5.20
CA ILE A 461 -17.78 17.81 5.64
C ILE A 461 -17.24 19.20 6.00
N GLU A 462 -16.87 19.38 7.27
CA GLU A 462 -16.29 20.64 7.73
C GLU A 462 -14.91 20.86 7.07
N ASP A 463 -14.74 21.98 6.37
CA ASP A 463 -13.46 22.43 5.83
C ASP A 463 -12.49 22.75 6.97
N VAL A 464 -11.43 22.01 7.11
CA VAL A 464 -10.39 22.25 8.10
C VAL A 464 -9.41 23.30 7.56
N ARG A 465 -9.87 24.55 7.47
CA ARG A 465 -8.97 25.66 7.12
C ARG A 465 -8.06 25.94 8.28
N THR A 466 -6.76 25.92 8.03
CA THR A 466 -5.75 26.43 8.97
C THR A 466 -6.03 27.89 9.21
N GLY A 467 -6.35 28.24 10.47
CA GLY A 467 -6.71 29.58 10.85
C GLY A 467 -5.76 30.66 10.31
N SER A 468 -6.18 31.38 9.30
CA SER A 468 -5.69 32.69 9.02
C SER A 468 -6.44 33.65 9.93
N LYS A 469 -5.70 34.37 10.76
CA LYS A 469 -6.16 35.60 11.40
C LYS A 469 -6.55 36.55 10.27
N ASP A 470 -7.84 36.66 9.98
CA ASP A 470 -8.39 37.89 9.44
C ASP A 470 -9.92 37.81 9.39
N LYS A 471 -10.50 38.83 10.01
CA LYS A 471 -11.89 39.30 9.96
C LYS A 471 -12.78 38.99 11.17
N GLU A 472 -12.50 39.74 12.23
CA GLU A 472 -13.58 40.37 12.97
C GLU A 472 -14.22 41.42 12.07
N GLU A 473 -15.48 41.19 11.70
CA GLU A 473 -16.55 42.17 11.70
C GLU A 473 -17.88 41.52 11.30
N GLY A 474 -18.81 41.60 12.22
CA GLY A 474 -20.23 41.50 11.96
C GLY A 474 -20.89 40.14 12.06
N ARG A 475 -21.12 39.69 13.30
CA ARG A 475 -22.38 39.01 13.70
C ARG A 475 -22.42 38.88 15.23
N LYS A 476 -23.04 39.83 15.90
CA LYS A 476 -23.55 39.71 17.27
C LYS A 476 -24.67 38.66 17.25
N GLY A 477 -24.45 37.53 17.91
CA GLY A 477 -25.45 36.47 18.07
C GLY A 477 -24.81 35.31 18.82
N SER A 478 -24.81 35.44 20.15
CA SER A 478 -24.79 34.36 21.17
C SER A 478 -24.32 32.96 20.73
N ARG A 479 -23.03 32.66 20.92
CA ARG A 479 -22.54 31.31 21.30
C ARG A 479 -21.22 31.46 22.02
N GLY A 480 -21.15 30.96 23.28
CA GLY A 480 -20.05 31.12 24.20
C GLY A 480 -18.71 30.69 23.64
N LYS A 481 -17.71 31.54 23.80
CA LYS A 481 -16.29 31.27 23.55
C LYS A 481 -15.85 30.03 24.35
N ARG A 482 -15.57 28.89 23.71
CA ARG A 482 -14.75 27.83 24.31
C ARG A 482 -13.28 28.28 24.29
N GLY A 483 -12.85 28.84 25.40
CA GLY A 483 -11.46 29.24 25.62
C GLY A 483 -10.57 28.00 25.80
N LYS A 484 -9.39 28.07 25.20
CA LYS A 484 -8.28 27.16 25.46
C LYS A 484 -7.87 27.25 26.93
N GLY A 485 -8.15 26.21 27.72
CA GLY A 485 -7.58 26.10 29.08
C GLY A 485 -8.52 26.43 30.22
N ASP A 486 -9.83 26.28 30.08
CA ASP A 486 -10.72 26.35 31.23
C ASP A 486 -10.71 24.97 31.94
N HIS A 487 -10.08 24.95 33.12
CA HIS A 487 -9.99 23.81 34.04
C HIS A 487 -11.12 23.78 35.05
N THR A 488 -12.17 24.56 34.86
CA THR A 488 -13.38 24.52 35.66
C THR A 488 -14.30 23.39 35.22
N ALA A 489 -14.97 22.78 36.19
CA ALA A 489 -15.97 21.74 35.90
C ALA A 489 -17.12 22.34 35.03
N GLU A 490 -17.77 21.49 34.21
CA GLU A 490 -18.97 21.89 33.49
C GLU A 490 -20.08 22.24 34.52
N GLU A 491 -20.97 23.17 34.17
CA GLU A 491 -22.04 23.63 35.02
C GLU A 491 -22.92 22.42 35.47
N GLY A 492 -23.03 22.21 36.79
CA GLY A 492 -23.72 21.04 37.36
C GLY A 492 -22.82 19.82 37.68
N TYR A 493 -21.50 19.87 37.35
CA TYR A 493 -20.55 18.82 37.68
C TYR A 493 -19.50 19.28 38.68
N ALA A 494 -19.11 18.35 39.58
CA ALA A 494 -17.96 18.51 40.47
C ALA A 494 -16.73 17.83 39.87
N ARG A 495 -15.58 18.50 39.92
CA ARG A 495 -14.29 17.92 39.46
C ARG A 495 -13.54 17.32 40.63
N LEU A 496 -13.24 16.03 40.52
CA LEU A 496 -12.56 15.25 41.52
C LEU A 496 -11.15 14.90 41.05
N PHE A 497 -10.18 14.97 41.94
CA PHE A 497 -8.80 14.52 41.72
C PHE A 497 -8.64 13.10 42.19
N LEU A 498 -7.98 12.26 41.41
CA LEU A 498 -7.53 10.91 41.78
C LEU A 498 -6.01 10.79 41.63
N ASN A 499 -5.32 10.23 42.58
CA ASN A 499 -3.86 10.04 42.56
C ASN A 499 -3.39 8.88 41.70
N VAL A 500 -4.24 8.34 40.82
CA VAL A 500 -3.94 7.24 39.88
C VAL A 500 -4.03 7.71 38.43
N GLY A 501 -3.13 7.21 37.58
CA GLY A 501 -3.00 7.65 36.20
C GLY A 501 -2.53 6.56 35.25
N LYS A 502 -2.03 6.95 34.09
CA LYS A 502 -1.56 6.01 33.04
C LYS A 502 -0.42 5.10 33.51
N LEU A 503 0.47 5.57 34.38
CA LEU A 503 1.57 4.77 34.95
C LEU A 503 1.05 3.65 35.83
N ASP A 504 -0.11 3.84 36.46
CA ASP A 504 -0.76 2.81 37.27
C ASP A 504 -1.59 1.84 36.42
N GLY A 505 -1.54 1.99 35.07
CA GLY A 505 -2.29 1.18 34.09
C GLY A 505 -3.75 1.53 34.01
N MET A 506 -4.13 2.75 34.44
CA MET A 506 -5.52 3.22 34.37
C MET A 506 -5.82 3.82 33.00
N PHE A 507 -6.99 3.51 32.49
CA PHE A 507 -7.64 4.13 31.33
C PHE A 507 -9.01 4.64 31.75
N ALA A 508 -9.67 5.40 30.90
CA ALA A 508 -10.99 5.97 31.23
C ALA A 508 -12.01 4.89 31.66
N ARG A 509 -11.99 3.73 31.01
CA ARG A 509 -12.89 2.60 31.29
C ARG A 509 -12.64 2.02 32.69
N GLU A 510 -11.38 1.89 33.11
CA GLU A 510 -10.99 1.40 34.43
C GLU A 510 -11.38 2.37 35.54
N ILE A 511 -11.29 3.69 35.30
CA ILE A 511 -11.74 4.73 36.24
C ILE A 511 -13.26 4.66 36.43
N ILE A 512 -14.02 4.53 35.33
CA ILE A 512 -15.47 4.36 35.37
C ILE A 512 -15.84 3.07 36.14
N GLY A 513 -15.13 1.97 35.86
CA GLY A 513 -15.29 0.70 36.56
C GLY A 513 -14.99 0.81 38.05
N LEU A 514 -13.89 1.50 38.44
CA LEU A 514 -13.49 1.75 39.80
C LEU A 514 -14.56 2.52 40.60
N ILE A 515 -15.10 3.59 40.03
CA ILE A 515 -16.16 4.38 40.65
C ILE A 515 -17.41 3.54 40.84
N ASN A 516 -17.91 2.88 39.76
CA ASN A 516 -19.15 2.12 39.80
C ASN A 516 -19.08 0.85 40.69
N SER A 517 -17.87 0.28 40.94
CA SER A 517 -17.73 -0.89 41.77
C SER A 517 -17.67 -0.57 43.28
N HIS A 518 -17.28 0.64 43.68
CA HIS A 518 -17.10 1.02 45.08
C HIS A 518 -18.14 2.03 45.60
N VAL A 519 -18.96 2.59 44.73
CA VAL A 519 -20.04 3.52 45.10
C VAL A 519 -21.35 2.76 45.19
N LYS A 520 -21.98 2.70 46.38
CA LYS A 520 -23.28 2.05 46.59
C LYS A 520 -24.43 2.93 46.09
N GLY A 521 -25.42 2.32 45.47
CA GLY A 521 -26.61 2.97 44.93
C GLY A 521 -26.66 2.99 43.39
N ASP A 522 -27.42 3.92 42.80
CA ASP A 522 -27.53 4.06 41.36
C ASP A 522 -26.21 4.41 40.68
N LYS A 523 -26.09 4.07 39.39
CA LYS A 523 -24.89 4.37 38.59
C LYS A 523 -24.61 5.86 38.64
N VAL A 524 -23.34 6.21 38.92
CA VAL A 524 -22.87 7.58 38.93
C VAL A 524 -22.76 8.09 37.49
N GLU A 525 -23.34 9.23 37.24
CA GLU A 525 -23.15 9.91 35.95
C GLU A 525 -21.77 10.59 35.94
N ILE A 526 -20.93 10.17 34.99
CA ILE A 526 -19.54 10.60 34.86
C ILE A 526 -19.42 11.45 33.61
N GLY A 527 -18.98 12.66 33.78
CA GLY A 527 -18.69 13.60 32.71
C GLY A 527 -17.30 13.40 32.15
N ARG A 528 -16.54 14.44 32.02
CA ARG A 528 -15.18 14.44 31.44
C ARG A 528 -14.15 13.75 32.33
N ILE A 529 -13.27 12.96 31.73
CA ILE A 529 -12.12 12.31 32.39
C ILE A 529 -10.82 12.81 31.76
N ASP A 530 -10.01 13.54 32.53
CA ASP A 530 -8.69 14.00 32.12
C ASP A 530 -7.61 13.09 32.72
N LEU A 531 -7.06 12.18 31.93
CA LEU A 531 -6.10 11.16 32.38
C LEU A 531 -4.66 11.62 32.16
N MET A 532 -3.93 11.87 33.26
CA MET A 532 -2.52 12.25 33.27
C MET A 532 -1.59 11.05 33.48
N LYS A 533 -0.27 11.29 33.53
CA LYS A 533 0.71 10.21 33.71
C LYS A 533 0.56 9.51 35.08
N SER A 534 0.46 10.26 36.17
CA SER A 534 0.48 9.76 37.56
C SER A 534 -0.79 10.08 38.35
N PHE A 535 -1.75 10.79 37.77
CA PHE A 535 -3.02 11.15 38.42
C PHE A 535 -4.09 11.40 37.35
N SER A 536 -5.36 11.54 37.73
CA SER A 536 -6.47 11.86 36.84
C SER A 536 -7.46 12.81 37.49
N PHE A 537 -8.22 13.53 36.63
CA PHE A 537 -9.38 14.32 37.06
C PHE A 537 -10.63 13.68 36.45
N VAL A 538 -11.68 13.61 37.25
CA VAL A 538 -12.97 13.04 36.85
C VAL A 538 -14.09 14.02 37.21
N GLU A 539 -14.95 14.32 36.27
CA GLU A 539 -16.14 15.11 36.52
C GLU A 539 -17.31 14.17 36.79
N VAL A 540 -18.00 14.40 37.90
CA VAL A 540 -19.20 13.67 38.30
C VAL A 540 -20.30 14.69 38.64
N LEU A 541 -21.57 14.29 38.55
CA LEU A 541 -22.66 15.19 38.96
C LEU A 541 -22.43 15.70 40.37
N GLU A 542 -22.67 16.98 40.61
CA GLU A 542 -22.49 17.65 41.89
C GLU A 542 -23.20 16.90 43.05
N ALA A 543 -24.40 16.36 42.77
CA ALA A 543 -25.16 15.58 43.74
C ALA A 543 -24.48 14.24 44.17
N ASP A 544 -23.64 13.68 43.27
CA ASP A 544 -22.97 12.39 43.49
C ASP A 544 -21.54 12.54 44.02
N ALA A 545 -20.97 13.74 44.00
CA ALA A 545 -19.58 14.00 44.33
C ALA A 545 -19.18 13.47 45.72
N ASP A 546 -19.96 13.76 46.75
CA ASP A 546 -19.69 13.30 48.13
C ASP A 546 -19.87 11.80 48.29
N ARG A 547 -20.79 11.19 47.54
CA ARG A 547 -21.01 9.74 47.51
C ARG A 547 -19.81 9.01 46.89
N VAL A 548 -19.25 9.57 45.82
CA VAL A 548 -18.05 9.04 45.15
C VAL A 548 -16.81 9.18 46.03
N ILE A 549 -16.63 10.34 46.66
CA ILE A 549 -15.51 10.56 47.60
C ILE A 549 -15.58 9.57 48.79
N LYS A 550 -16.74 9.39 49.39
CA LYS A 550 -16.93 8.42 50.50
C LYS A 550 -16.70 6.98 50.05
N GLY A 551 -17.14 6.60 48.82
CA GLY A 551 -16.98 5.23 48.30
C GLY A 551 -15.52 4.87 48.02
N LEU A 552 -14.69 5.82 47.61
CA LEU A 552 -13.30 5.58 47.22
C LEU A 552 -12.30 5.91 48.32
N LYS A 553 -12.69 6.58 49.41
CA LYS A 553 -11.79 7.06 50.50
C LYS A 553 -11.29 5.96 51.43
N HIS A 554 -11.94 4.79 51.48
CA HIS A 554 -11.58 3.73 52.40
C HIS A 554 -11.26 2.41 51.69
N GLY A 555 -9.98 2.01 51.71
CA GLY A 555 -9.55 0.65 51.39
C GLY A 555 -9.43 0.29 49.93
N VAL A 556 -9.59 1.25 48.99
CA VAL A 556 -9.45 1.00 47.56
C VAL A 556 -7.99 1.09 47.15
N THR A 557 -7.45 0.04 46.54
CA THR A 557 -6.07 0.00 46.02
C THR A 557 -6.05 -0.35 44.54
N VAL A 558 -5.20 0.33 43.77
CA VAL A 558 -4.91 0.02 42.38
C VAL A 558 -3.46 -0.43 42.27
N LYS A 559 -3.23 -1.67 41.88
CA LYS A 559 -1.89 -2.29 41.81
C LYS A 559 -1.03 -2.08 43.08
N GLY A 560 -1.66 -2.20 44.25
CA GLY A 560 -0.99 -2.02 45.56
C GLY A 560 -0.81 -0.56 46.02
N ARG A 561 -1.21 0.42 45.23
CA ARG A 561 -1.19 1.84 45.58
C ARG A 561 -2.56 2.26 46.13
N PRO A 562 -2.67 2.86 47.33
CA PRO A 562 -3.94 3.35 47.85
C PRO A 562 -4.47 4.51 47.00
N VAL A 563 -5.75 4.45 46.66
CA VAL A 563 -6.42 5.49 45.93
C VAL A 563 -6.77 6.64 46.85
N VAL A 564 -6.32 7.84 46.52
CA VAL A 564 -6.69 9.08 47.19
C VAL A 564 -7.55 9.88 46.24
N ILE A 565 -8.70 10.34 46.71
CA ILE A 565 -9.65 11.14 46.00
C ILE A 565 -10.00 12.39 46.80
N ASP A 566 -9.95 13.55 46.15
CA ASP A 566 -10.29 14.83 46.76
C ASP A 566 -11.03 15.73 45.74
N ARG A 567 -11.81 16.68 46.25
CA ARG A 567 -12.47 17.70 45.43
C ARG A 567 -11.47 18.79 45.06
N THR A 568 -11.35 19.10 43.78
CA THR A 568 -10.47 20.18 43.33
C THR A 568 -11.08 21.56 43.59
N THR A 569 -10.33 22.42 44.30
CA THR A 569 -10.70 23.84 44.47
C THR A 569 -10.10 24.70 43.36
N ASP A 570 -10.73 25.82 43.02
CA ASP A 570 -10.30 26.70 41.93
C ASP A 570 -8.89 27.28 42.11
N GLU A 571 -8.38 27.34 43.34
CA GLU A 571 -7.00 27.78 43.64
C GLU A 571 -5.95 26.72 43.27
N GLU A 572 -6.24 25.44 43.39
CA GLU A 572 -5.34 24.34 43.01
C GLU A 572 -5.29 24.14 41.49
N ASN A 573 -6.38 24.45 40.79
CA ASN A 573 -6.42 24.45 39.32
C ASN A 573 -5.49 25.58 38.76
N LYS A 574 -5.41 26.72 39.41
CA LYS A 574 -4.51 27.83 39.01
C LYS A 574 -3.03 27.53 39.31
N LYS A 575 -2.70 26.87 40.43
CA LYS A 575 -1.32 26.50 40.80
C LYS A 575 -0.73 25.42 39.85
N ASN A 576 -1.52 24.47 39.39
CA ASN A 576 -1.09 23.45 38.44
C ASN A 576 -0.93 23.97 37.00
N ALA A 577 -1.62 25.05 36.65
CA ALA A 577 -1.44 25.75 35.37
C ALA A 577 -0.14 26.60 35.35
N SER A 578 0.29 27.14 36.49
CA SER A 578 1.51 27.97 36.58
C SER A 578 2.82 27.15 36.61
N GLN A 579 2.79 25.88 37.02
CA GLN A 579 3.97 25.01 36.98
C GLN A 579 4.32 24.48 35.57
N ARG A 580 3.44 24.64 34.58
CA ARG A 580 3.71 24.33 33.16
C ARG A 580 4.40 25.44 32.38
N GLY A 581 4.41 26.68 32.92
CA GLY A 581 4.95 27.90 32.25
C GLY A 581 6.45 28.15 32.45
N THR A 582 7.15 27.42 33.31
CA THR A 582 8.52 27.77 33.74
C THR A 582 9.60 26.75 33.40
N LYS A 583 9.41 25.90 32.43
CA LYS A 583 10.46 24.95 31.95
C LYS A 583 10.82 25.07 30.47
N GLU A 584 10.65 26.21 29.85
CA GLU A 584 11.23 26.52 28.54
C GLU A 584 11.71 27.97 28.52
N SER A 585 12.89 28.21 29.03
CA SER A 585 13.85 29.24 28.58
C SER A 585 14.95 29.43 29.60
N LYS A 586 16.07 28.73 29.44
CA LYS A 586 17.40 29.25 29.76
C LYS A 586 18.43 28.41 29.05
N GLY A 587 18.89 28.95 27.94
CA GLY A 587 20.08 28.48 27.25
C GLY A 587 21.31 28.77 28.13
N HIS A 588 22.23 27.82 28.14
CA HIS A 588 23.59 28.09 28.63
C HIS A 588 24.59 27.71 27.53
N LYS A 589 25.33 28.76 27.15
CA LYS A 589 26.59 28.63 26.36
C LYS A 589 27.67 28.03 27.25
N PRO A 590 28.65 27.31 26.66
CA PRO A 590 29.70 26.65 27.41
C PRO A 590 30.86 27.59 27.73
N ALA A 591 31.41 27.48 28.95
CA ALA A 591 32.72 27.99 29.32
C ALA A 591 33.66 26.84 29.64
N SER A 592 34.85 26.96 29.06
CA SER A 592 36.02 26.10 29.16
C SER A 592 36.60 26.05 30.58
N GLY A 593 37.16 24.90 30.98
CA GLY A 593 38.05 24.87 32.16
C GLY A 593 38.33 23.46 32.68
N GLN A 594 39.46 22.96 32.24
CA GLN A 594 40.44 21.99 32.76
C GLN A 594 40.21 21.22 34.08
N THR A 595 40.52 19.89 33.95
CA THR A 595 41.29 19.01 34.85
C THR A 595 40.74 18.57 36.23
N LYS A 596 40.51 17.28 36.41
CA LYS A 596 41.36 16.34 37.15
C LYS A 596 40.71 14.94 37.32
N GLN A 597 41.54 13.95 37.11
CA GLN A 597 41.31 12.54 37.34
C GLN A 597 40.84 12.23 38.78
N LYS A 598 39.94 11.26 38.93
CA LYS A 598 40.06 10.18 39.93
C LYS A 598 39.22 8.97 39.55
N ALA A 599 39.90 7.83 39.65
CA ALA A 599 39.41 6.48 39.47
C ALA A 599 38.41 6.06 40.57
N GLY A 600 37.51 5.14 40.23
CA GLY A 600 36.74 4.47 41.28
C GLY A 600 35.65 3.54 40.75
N ASN A 601 36.00 2.29 40.56
CA ASN A 601 35.23 1.04 40.76
C ASN A 601 33.91 0.83 39.97
N ASN A 602 34.05 0.00 38.99
CA ASN A 602 32.97 -0.78 38.40
C ASN A 602 33.05 -2.24 38.96
N PRO A 603 32.04 -2.75 39.68
CA PRO A 603 32.07 -4.10 40.26
C PRO A 603 31.19 -5.10 39.52
N TRP A 604 31.38 -5.27 38.19
CA TRP A 604 30.76 -6.37 37.45
C TRP A 604 31.69 -6.95 36.39
N LYS A 605 32.81 -7.53 36.86
CA LYS A 605 33.56 -8.54 36.10
C LYS A 605 34.11 -9.56 37.13
N LYS A 606 33.45 -10.70 37.19
CA LYS A 606 34.01 -12.03 37.47
C LYS A 606 32.89 -12.99 37.84
N ALA A 607 32.60 -13.91 36.97
CA ALA A 607 32.61 -15.34 37.28
C ALA A 607 32.28 -16.13 36.03
N GLU A 608 33.33 -16.63 35.40
CA GLU A 608 33.27 -17.80 34.52
C GLU A 608 33.17 -19.07 35.36
N ALA A 609 32.61 -20.12 34.68
CA ALA A 609 32.74 -21.54 34.97
C ALA A 609 31.81 -22.17 36.02
N GLY A 610 30.90 -22.97 35.51
CA GLY A 610 30.17 -23.95 36.36
C GLY A 610 29.03 -24.66 35.64
N LYS A 611 29.39 -25.66 34.81
CA LYS A 611 28.69 -26.93 34.54
C LYS A 611 27.19 -26.95 34.17
N ALA A 612 26.94 -27.47 32.98
CA ALA A 612 25.74 -28.05 32.43
C ALA A 612 24.84 -28.85 33.41
N ALA A 613 23.54 -28.49 33.38
CA ALA A 613 22.48 -29.43 33.71
C ALA A 613 21.32 -29.16 32.74
N LYS A 614 21.10 -30.09 31.82
CA LYS A 614 19.93 -30.17 30.95
C LYS A 614 18.68 -30.23 31.82
N LYS A 615 17.83 -29.22 31.74
CA LYS A 615 16.42 -29.32 32.14
C LYS A 615 15.60 -29.59 30.87
N GLN A 616 15.07 -30.80 30.81
CA GLN A 616 14.05 -31.22 29.85
C GLN A 616 12.82 -30.34 30.02
N LYS A 617 12.28 -29.88 28.88
CA LYS A 617 10.96 -29.25 28.81
C LYS A 617 9.88 -30.30 29.04
N PRO A 618 8.87 -30.07 29.88
CA PRO A 618 7.78 -31.00 30.06
C PRO A 618 6.97 -31.16 28.79
N SER A 619 6.54 -32.38 28.51
CA SER A 619 5.77 -32.79 27.35
C SER A 619 4.37 -32.16 27.36
N ARG A 620 3.76 -32.06 26.17
CA ARG A 620 2.48 -31.39 25.86
C ARG A 620 1.25 -32.05 26.53
N GLU A 621 1.45 -33.13 27.31
CA GLU A 621 0.38 -33.91 27.94
C GLU A 621 0.02 -33.51 29.38
N GLU A 622 0.77 -32.61 29.99
CA GLU A 622 0.52 -32.21 31.40
C GLU A 622 -0.25 -30.91 31.61
N ARG A 623 -0.77 -30.29 30.52
CA ARG A 623 -1.74 -29.19 30.65
C ARG A 623 -3.09 -29.70 30.19
N GLY A 624 -3.96 -30.00 31.15
CA GLY A 624 -5.32 -30.49 30.93
C GLY A 624 -6.23 -29.51 30.15
N TYR A 625 -5.99 -29.41 28.85
CA TYR A 625 -6.92 -28.84 27.89
C TYR A 625 -7.21 -29.94 26.86
N THR A 626 -8.24 -30.73 27.10
CA THR A 626 -8.84 -31.61 26.11
C THR A 626 -9.63 -30.76 25.12
N ALA A 627 -9.06 -30.49 23.94
CA ALA A 627 -9.81 -30.04 22.80
C ALA A 627 -10.78 -31.16 22.38
N PRO A 628 -12.04 -30.87 22.05
CA PRO A 628 -12.95 -31.90 21.55
C PRO A 628 -12.40 -32.45 20.22
N ARG A 629 -12.26 -33.77 20.16
CA ARG A 629 -11.85 -34.50 18.95
C ARG A 629 -12.80 -34.12 17.82
N GLY A 630 -12.28 -33.53 16.74
CA GLY A 630 -13.03 -33.11 15.56
C GLY A 630 -13.79 -34.30 14.97
N ARG A 631 -15.10 -34.24 14.97
CA ARG A 631 -15.96 -35.04 14.11
C ARG A 631 -15.61 -34.72 12.65
N LYS A 632 -15.26 -35.72 11.89
CA LYS A 632 -15.17 -35.58 10.43
C LYS A 632 -16.59 -35.37 9.93
N PHE A 633 -16.87 -34.18 9.40
CA PHE A 633 -18.13 -33.88 8.75
C PHE A 633 -18.27 -34.74 7.48
N SER A 634 -19.42 -35.40 7.34
CA SER A 634 -19.79 -36.11 6.12
C SER A 634 -20.18 -35.12 5.02
N LYS A 635 -20.24 -35.57 3.78
CA LYS A 635 -20.71 -34.74 2.65
C LYS A 635 -22.13 -34.20 2.87
N GLU A 636 -22.95 -34.94 3.62
CA GLU A 636 -24.31 -34.56 4.01
C GLU A 636 -24.33 -33.46 5.09
N ASP A 637 -23.37 -33.46 6.03
CA ASP A 637 -23.24 -32.39 7.05
C ASP A 637 -22.82 -31.10 6.39
N TRP A 638 -21.97 -31.13 5.35
CA TRP A 638 -21.60 -29.95 4.56
C TRP A 638 -22.76 -29.40 3.74
N MET A 639 -23.62 -30.24 3.18
CA MET A 639 -24.79 -29.82 2.42
C MET A 639 -25.82 -29.12 3.31
N LYS A 640 -26.01 -29.58 4.55
CA LYS A 640 -26.88 -28.92 5.55
C LYS A 640 -26.32 -27.56 6.04
N PHE A 641 -25.01 -27.38 5.99
CA PHE A 641 -24.37 -26.12 6.38
C PHE A 641 -24.44 -25.08 5.26
N LEU A 642 -24.38 -25.49 4.00
CA LEU A 642 -24.42 -24.62 2.83
C LEU A 642 -25.85 -24.14 2.48
N HIS A 643 -26.88 -24.89 2.91
CA HIS A 643 -28.29 -24.56 2.66
C HIS A 643 -29.13 -24.62 3.95
N PRO A 644 -28.97 -23.66 4.88
CA PRO A 644 -29.69 -23.67 6.17
C PRO A 644 -31.17 -23.45 6.08
N GLU A 645 -31.72 -23.09 4.91
CA GLU A 645 -33.17 -22.80 4.73
C GLU A 645 -33.99 -23.94 4.12
N GLN A 646 -33.42 -25.10 3.86
CA GLN A 646 -34.19 -26.30 3.52
C GLN A 646 -34.77 -26.97 4.78
N LYS A 647 -35.58 -26.25 5.54
CA LYS A 647 -36.56 -26.88 6.42
C LYS A 647 -37.67 -27.42 5.55
N GLU A 648 -37.81 -28.74 5.62
CA GLU A 648 -38.90 -29.52 5.01
C GLU A 648 -40.25 -28.79 5.01
N ARG A 649 -40.66 -28.27 3.87
CA ARG A 649 -42.06 -27.96 3.61
C ARG A 649 -42.72 -29.27 3.19
N ARG A 650 -43.17 -30.07 4.16
CA ARG A 650 -44.14 -31.12 3.90
C ARG A 650 -45.43 -30.45 3.49
N GLY A 651 -45.74 -30.48 2.21
CA GLY A 651 -47.08 -30.22 1.73
C GLY A 651 -48.01 -31.30 2.27
N LYS A 652 -49.31 -30.98 2.40
CA LYS A 652 -50.34 -31.88 2.91
C LYS A 652 -50.50 -33.20 2.11
N ASP A 653 -49.81 -33.37 0.99
CA ASP A 653 -49.97 -34.50 0.05
C ASP A 653 -48.73 -35.38 -0.13
N GLY A 654 -47.71 -35.22 0.71
CA GLY A 654 -46.62 -36.19 0.84
C GLY A 654 -45.66 -36.35 -0.36
N LEU A 655 -45.69 -35.47 -1.37
CA LEU A 655 -44.81 -35.53 -2.54
C LEU A 655 -43.61 -34.61 -2.35
N VAL A 656 -42.42 -35.19 -2.44
CA VAL A 656 -41.14 -34.49 -2.48
C VAL A 656 -41.00 -33.86 -3.87
N GLY A 657 -40.82 -32.52 -3.93
CA GLY A 657 -40.61 -31.80 -5.20
C GLY A 657 -39.22 -32.11 -5.77
N GLU A 658 -39.19 -32.58 -7.01
CA GLU A 658 -37.95 -32.77 -7.80
C GLU A 658 -37.26 -31.40 -8.06
N GLU A 659 -35.94 -31.43 -8.09
CA GLU A 659 -35.15 -30.25 -8.45
C GLU A 659 -35.55 -29.71 -9.84
N PRO A 660 -35.53 -28.38 -10.07
CA PRO A 660 -35.88 -27.83 -11.36
C PRO A 660 -34.87 -28.20 -12.41
N ASP A 661 -35.29 -28.93 -13.42
CA ASP A 661 -34.50 -29.26 -14.61
C ASP A 661 -34.37 -28.02 -15.51
N PHE A 662 -33.13 -27.56 -15.69
CA PHE A 662 -32.77 -26.40 -16.52
C PHE A 662 -32.33 -26.78 -17.93
N SER A 663 -32.49 -28.04 -18.37
CA SER A 663 -32.28 -28.45 -19.74
C SER A 663 -33.32 -27.87 -20.71
N GLU A 664 -33.01 -27.82 -22.01
CA GLU A 664 -33.97 -27.40 -23.04
C GLU A 664 -35.26 -28.23 -23.02
N GLU A 665 -35.17 -29.52 -22.68
CA GLU A 665 -36.34 -30.40 -22.52
C GLU A 665 -37.16 -30.07 -21.28
N GLY A 666 -36.52 -29.66 -20.16
CA GLY A 666 -37.20 -29.21 -18.93
C GLY A 666 -37.98 -27.92 -19.16
N TRP A 667 -37.46 -27.01 -19.99
CA TRP A 667 -38.17 -25.80 -20.39
C TRP A 667 -39.36 -26.10 -21.29
N ALA A 668 -39.32 -27.06 -22.21
CA ALA A 668 -40.42 -27.45 -23.06
C ALA A 668 -41.62 -28.01 -22.30
N ARG A 669 -41.41 -28.70 -21.17
CA ARG A 669 -42.47 -29.25 -20.28
C ARG A 669 -43.20 -28.20 -19.47
N ARG A 670 -42.67 -26.98 -19.32
CA ARG A 670 -43.24 -25.90 -18.50
C ARG A 670 -44.16 -24.95 -19.26
N LYS A 671 -44.38 -25.17 -20.56
CA LYS A 671 -45.38 -24.36 -21.30
C LYS A 671 -46.78 -24.64 -20.78
N PRO A 672 -47.59 -23.64 -20.39
CA PRO A 672 -48.95 -23.85 -19.95
C PRO A 672 -49.75 -24.44 -21.10
N LYS A 673 -50.48 -25.53 -20.83
CA LYS A 673 -51.49 -26.07 -21.79
C LYS A 673 -52.52 -24.99 -22.02
N LYS A 674 -52.63 -24.51 -23.28
CA LYS A 674 -53.75 -23.66 -23.68
C LYS A 674 -55.05 -24.42 -23.40
N LYS A 675 -55.94 -23.80 -22.61
CA LYS A 675 -57.35 -24.16 -22.55
C LYS A 675 -58.05 -23.59 -23.78
#